data_9e4dcf764156085cb15489e492669dde
#
_entry.id   9e4dcf764156085cb15489e492669dde
#
_cell.length_a   1.000
_cell.length_b   1.000
_cell.length_c   1.000
_cell.angle_alpha   90.00
_cell.angle_beta   90.00
_cell.angle_gamma   90.00
#
_symmetry.space_group_name_H-M   'P 1'
#
loop_
_entity.id
_entity.type
_entity.pdbx_description
1 polymer ?
#
loop_
_entity_poly.entity_id
_entity_poly.type
_entity_poly.pdbx_seq_one_letter_code
_entity_poly.pdbx_strand_id
1 'polypeptide(L)'
;HRYTYLTGNLAAVIVDRVHSLDNEYIYVAELEKTADNEITGMRRTRGWTYNQYIYFVARFSKSFQTVEFVKNKKKVPINTKLTGTDLQAILTFDNTNGEPIIAKVGLSLVSVQNARQNMEAEVKDFDFDAVHTATRSAWEQQLSTITVEGGSEADKENFYTAMYHAMVVPNIVNDVNGEYRRHDMQIGKLPIGRIQYSTFSLWDTFRAWNPLMTLIDTDLVNHMINSFLDIYDASGELPIWPLSAGETGTMIGYHSVSVIADAYLKGIRSFDAEKALEAMMISSDKNKKGSDFYVKYGFITSNIKRESVSCLFEYAYDDWCIARMAQEMGKEDIYKKYIERSQNYINVFDGATRFFRGKRMDGNWESPFNPLAVGRAYTEATAWQYRFFVPHDVNGMIQLFGGKEEFVAALDDIFNTDAEIHGNLVDITGLIGQYVHGNEPSHHIAYLYNYVGEPWKTQKMSRRLLNEMYHPTPEGIIGNEDCGQMSAWYILSSMGLYSVCPGSNEYVLTTPLFEKVVVHLANGRTLTILANDPQKNIYITKVELNGKQIDTNFITYDCLMGGGELRFTLSDKPNKSRGTAEQTAPYSYTRDKVVSIPYVDKDLNLFQGSVVVELATTTQGAKIRYTLDGSEPTEESFLYKHPFSLNKTTQVKARGFKEGYHPSRVLSIIALKAELKDALSVHPVQNGVTYKYFEGNYQKVTDIEKTPLLRTGVLSKPSIQGASRTDHFGYIFSGLIKVPENGVYTFQTSSDDGSVLYIDNELVVNNDGSHAAIPATGFIALEKGFHSYKLYYFEDYEGEHLSWAWKLPSAETLVPIPSSVLYVE
;
A
#
# COMPACT_ATOMS: atom_id res chain seq x y z
N HIS A 1 9.96 -12.22 33.00
CA HIS A 1 9.89 -10.93 33.72
C HIS A 1 10.41 -11.07 35.12
N ARG A 2 11.12 -10.03 35.64
CA ARG A 2 11.59 -9.94 37.03
C ARG A 2 10.98 -8.70 37.67
N TYR A 3 10.16 -8.91 38.73
CA TYR A 3 9.53 -7.85 39.50
C TYR A 3 10.23 -7.70 40.83
N THR A 4 10.71 -6.49 41.15
CA THR A 4 11.37 -6.16 42.43
C THR A 4 10.53 -5.17 43.18
N TYR A 5 10.19 -5.48 44.46
CA TYR A 5 9.41 -4.66 45.37
C TYR A 5 10.23 -4.28 46.60
N LEU A 6 9.92 -3.16 47.18
CA LEU A 6 10.50 -2.78 48.47
C LEU A 6 10.07 -3.79 49.54
N THR A 7 11.04 -4.28 50.31
CA THR A 7 10.84 -5.28 51.38
C THR A 7 9.72 -4.88 52.34
N GLY A 8 8.82 -5.82 52.63
CA GLY A 8 7.68 -5.59 53.53
C GLY A 8 6.49 -4.84 52.91
N ASN A 9 6.62 -4.30 51.68
CA ASN A 9 5.50 -3.67 50.98
C ASN A 9 4.66 -4.74 50.24
N LEU A 10 3.44 -4.35 49.88
CA LEU A 10 2.58 -5.20 49.05
C LEU A 10 3.26 -5.51 47.71
N ALA A 11 3.46 -6.77 47.41
CA ALA A 11 3.90 -7.26 46.10
C ALA A 11 2.69 -7.82 45.36
N ALA A 12 2.28 -7.14 44.25
CA ALA A 12 1.12 -7.54 43.48
C ALA A 12 1.41 -7.47 41.97
N VAL A 13 0.88 -8.45 41.23
CA VAL A 13 0.87 -8.48 39.75
C VAL A 13 -0.58 -8.55 39.28
N ILE A 14 -0.93 -7.73 38.30
CA ILE A 14 -2.25 -7.74 37.66
C ILE A 14 -2.12 -8.45 36.32
N VAL A 15 -2.97 -9.46 36.11
CA VAL A 15 -3.19 -10.07 34.80
C VAL A 15 -4.46 -9.46 34.21
N ASP A 16 -4.28 -8.59 33.23
CA ASP A 16 -5.37 -7.86 32.58
C ASP A 16 -5.71 -8.50 31.23
N ARG A 17 -7.01 -8.77 31.05
CA ARG A 17 -7.56 -9.31 29.79
C ARG A 17 -8.45 -8.31 29.04
N VAL A 18 -8.50 -7.05 29.50
CA VAL A 18 -9.33 -6.00 28.94
C VAL A 18 -8.52 -5.11 28.01
N HIS A 19 -7.35 -4.67 28.48
CA HIS A 19 -6.50 -3.76 27.71
C HIS A 19 -6.11 -4.33 26.37
N SER A 20 -6.26 -3.54 25.31
CA SER A 20 -5.79 -3.82 23.96
C SER A 20 -5.36 -2.52 23.29
N LEU A 21 -4.53 -2.60 22.26
CA LEU A 21 -4.35 -1.53 21.29
C LEU A 21 -5.60 -1.46 20.40
N ASP A 22 -5.94 -0.30 19.86
CA ASP A 22 -7.03 -0.06 18.92
C ASP A 22 -8.43 -0.51 19.39
N ASN A 23 -8.68 -0.52 20.70
CA ASN A 23 -10.00 -0.85 21.27
C ASN A 23 -10.65 -2.13 20.70
N GLU A 24 -9.86 -3.20 20.51
CA GLU A 24 -10.34 -4.48 20.01
C GLU A 24 -11.61 -4.98 20.73
N TYR A 25 -12.58 -5.44 19.98
CA TYR A 25 -13.78 -6.05 20.53
C TYR A 25 -13.47 -7.46 21.09
N ILE A 26 -13.74 -7.67 22.38
CA ILE A 26 -13.52 -8.96 23.04
C ILE A 26 -14.81 -9.79 22.95
N TYR A 27 -14.77 -10.89 22.20
CA TYR A 27 -15.87 -11.86 22.17
C TYR A 27 -15.98 -12.64 23.46
N VAL A 28 -14.83 -13.12 23.97
CA VAL A 28 -14.73 -13.89 25.20
C VAL A 28 -13.29 -13.88 25.72
N ALA A 29 -13.16 -13.80 27.05
CA ALA A 29 -11.93 -14.06 27.76
C ALA A 29 -12.15 -15.09 28.87
N GLU A 30 -11.09 -15.81 29.22
CA GLU A 30 -11.07 -16.79 30.30
C GLU A 30 -9.86 -16.56 31.19
N LEU A 31 -10.03 -16.82 32.50
CA LEU A 31 -8.97 -16.86 33.49
C LEU A 31 -9.19 -18.05 34.40
N GLU A 32 -8.11 -18.74 34.78
CA GLU A 32 -8.15 -19.91 35.67
C GLU A 32 -6.88 -19.97 36.50
N LYS A 33 -7.01 -20.22 37.81
CA LYS A 33 -5.89 -20.59 38.69
C LYS A 33 -5.69 -22.09 38.58
N THR A 34 -4.62 -22.53 37.91
CA THR A 34 -4.33 -23.96 37.63
C THR A 34 -3.33 -24.58 38.62
N ALA A 35 -2.53 -23.74 39.30
CA ALA A 35 -1.66 -24.16 40.41
C ALA A 35 -1.47 -23.02 41.41
N ASP A 36 -0.77 -23.30 42.51
CA ASP A 36 -0.52 -22.26 43.57
C ASP A 36 0.38 -21.11 43.08
N ASN A 37 1.06 -21.29 41.97
CA ASN A 37 1.91 -20.29 41.31
C ASN A 37 1.63 -20.14 39.82
N GLU A 38 0.47 -20.64 39.31
CA GLU A 38 0.17 -20.60 37.86
C GLU A 38 -1.25 -20.07 37.61
N ILE A 39 -1.34 -19.13 36.66
CA ILE A 39 -2.56 -18.60 36.05
C ILE A 39 -2.53 -18.92 34.58
N THR A 40 -3.66 -19.36 34.05
CA THR A 40 -3.89 -19.61 32.61
C THR A 40 -5.10 -18.84 32.13
N GLY A 41 -5.21 -18.69 30.82
CA GLY A 41 -6.39 -18.11 30.21
C GLY A 41 -6.32 -18.03 28.70
N MET A 42 -7.35 -17.41 28.18
CA MET A 42 -7.44 -17.14 26.73
C MET A 42 -8.20 -15.83 26.48
N ARG A 43 -8.02 -15.28 25.32
CA ARG A 43 -8.82 -14.17 24.77
C ARG A 43 -9.11 -14.45 23.30
N ARG A 44 -10.37 -14.26 22.90
CA ARG A 44 -10.80 -14.23 21.51
C ARG A 44 -11.29 -12.82 21.20
N THR A 45 -10.68 -12.19 20.23
CA THR A 45 -10.96 -10.80 19.85
C THR A 45 -11.29 -10.64 18.38
N ARG A 46 -11.80 -9.47 18.04
CA ARG A 46 -11.90 -8.90 16.71
C ARG A 46 -11.22 -7.54 16.74
N GLY A 47 -10.25 -7.34 15.89
CA GLY A 47 -9.61 -6.09 15.57
C GLY A 47 -9.44 -6.00 14.05
N TRP A 48 -8.24 -5.79 13.55
CA TRP A 48 -7.91 -5.86 12.12
C TRP A 48 -8.35 -7.19 11.48
N THR A 49 -8.18 -8.31 12.21
CA THR A 49 -8.73 -9.60 11.77
C THR A 49 -9.88 -10.06 12.65
N TYR A 50 -10.70 -10.94 12.10
CA TYR A 50 -11.75 -11.64 12.83
C TYR A 50 -11.17 -12.86 13.54
N ASN A 51 -11.70 -13.19 14.74
CA ASN A 51 -11.38 -14.44 15.44
C ASN A 51 -9.89 -14.60 15.81
N GLN A 52 -9.28 -13.57 16.37
CA GLN A 52 -7.93 -13.71 16.95
C GLN A 52 -8.01 -14.47 18.28
N TYR A 53 -7.31 -15.60 18.37
CA TYR A 53 -7.22 -16.41 19.58
C TYR A 53 -5.83 -16.30 20.16
N ILE A 54 -5.73 -15.99 21.45
CA ILE A 54 -4.48 -16.03 22.22
C ILE A 54 -4.74 -16.79 23.51
N TYR A 55 -4.02 -17.88 23.70
CA TYR A 55 -3.97 -18.65 24.94
C TYR A 55 -2.65 -18.34 25.64
N PHE A 56 -2.66 -18.32 26.96
CA PHE A 56 -1.46 -18.09 27.75
C PHE A 56 -1.39 -18.97 28.99
N VAL A 57 -0.16 -19.18 29.45
CA VAL A 57 0.21 -19.70 30.76
C VAL A 57 1.20 -18.74 31.38
N ALA A 58 0.92 -18.24 32.59
CA ALA A 58 1.84 -17.43 33.38
C ALA A 58 2.17 -18.17 34.67
N ARG A 59 3.44 -18.57 34.86
CA ARG A 59 3.94 -19.27 36.05
C ARG A 59 4.96 -18.41 36.78
N PHE A 60 4.85 -18.37 38.08
CA PHE A 60 5.66 -17.49 38.95
C PHE A 60 6.61 -18.31 39.83
N SER A 61 7.76 -17.71 40.19
CA SER A 61 8.77 -18.33 41.05
C SER A 61 8.33 -18.51 42.53
N LYS A 62 7.26 -17.81 42.92
CA LYS A 62 6.65 -17.88 44.26
C LYS A 62 5.19 -18.26 44.17
N SER A 63 4.67 -18.97 45.17
CA SER A 63 3.23 -19.22 45.30
C SER A 63 2.47 -17.92 45.59
N PHE A 64 1.23 -17.85 45.12
CA PHE A 64 0.34 -16.73 45.45
C PHE A 64 -0.02 -16.72 46.92
N GLN A 65 0.12 -15.57 47.58
CA GLN A 65 -0.44 -15.36 48.89
C GLN A 65 -1.97 -15.22 48.84
N THR A 66 -2.44 -14.42 47.87
CA THR A 66 -3.86 -14.32 47.53
C THR A 66 -4.04 -14.24 46.00
N VAL A 67 -5.20 -14.67 45.53
CA VAL A 67 -5.67 -14.47 44.14
C VAL A 67 -7.06 -13.86 44.23
N GLU A 68 -7.25 -12.70 43.63
CA GLU A 68 -8.56 -12.08 43.52
C GLU A 68 -8.95 -11.97 42.02
N PHE A 69 -10.10 -12.50 41.65
CA PHE A 69 -10.65 -12.31 40.35
C PHE A 69 -11.59 -11.09 40.30
N VAL A 70 -11.49 -10.31 39.25
CA VAL A 70 -12.34 -9.16 38.96
C VAL A 70 -13.07 -9.38 37.64
N LYS A 71 -14.39 -9.21 37.67
CA LYS A 71 -15.25 -9.25 36.47
C LYS A 71 -16.15 -8.01 36.45
N ASN A 72 -16.16 -7.29 35.32
CA ASN A 72 -16.91 -6.05 35.18
C ASN A 72 -16.61 -5.07 36.33
N LYS A 73 -15.34 -4.87 36.66
CA LYS A 73 -14.82 -3.99 37.72
C LYS A 73 -15.26 -4.38 39.14
N LYS A 74 -15.80 -5.58 39.37
CA LYS A 74 -16.23 -6.09 40.67
C LYS A 74 -15.47 -7.36 41.01
N LYS A 75 -15.02 -7.45 42.28
CA LYS A 75 -14.45 -8.69 42.81
C LYS A 75 -15.49 -9.80 42.79
N VAL A 76 -15.06 -10.97 42.37
CA VAL A 76 -15.90 -12.17 42.29
C VAL A 76 -15.24 -13.32 43.06
N PRO A 77 -16.04 -14.29 43.60
CA PRO A 77 -15.48 -15.46 44.25
C PRO A 77 -14.54 -16.24 43.33
N ILE A 78 -13.50 -16.83 43.92
CA ILE A 78 -12.56 -17.70 43.17
C ILE A 78 -13.29 -18.99 42.85
N ASN A 79 -13.76 -19.10 41.62
CA ASN A 79 -14.12 -20.36 40.99
C ASN A 79 -12.91 -20.89 40.21
N THR A 80 -12.84 -22.15 39.91
CA THR A 80 -11.73 -22.77 39.20
C THR A 80 -11.48 -22.10 37.84
N LYS A 81 -12.54 -21.63 37.18
CA LYS A 81 -12.50 -20.96 35.88
C LYS A 81 -13.50 -19.81 35.80
N LEU A 82 -13.05 -18.64 35.35
CA LEU A 82 -13.87 -17.45 35.13
C LEU A 82 -13.97 -17.14 33.64
N THR A 83 -15.18 -16.86 33.13
CA THR A 83 -15.44 -16.50 31.74
C THR A 83 -16.20 -15.17 31.67
N GLY A 84 -15.83 -14.30 30.72
CA GLY A 84 -16.45 -12.98 30.50
C GLY A 84 -15.74 -12.18 29.43
N THR A 85 -16.03 -10.90 29.34
CA THR A 85 -15.37 -9.98 28.40
C THR A 85 -14.46 -8.97 29.12
N ASP A 86 -14.75 -8.63 30.38
CA ASP A 86 -13.98 -7.73 31.24
C ASP A 86 -13.48 -8.53 32.45
N LEU A 87 -12.28 -9.08 32.35
CA LEU A 87 -11.67 -9.97 33.33
C LEU A 87 -10.27 -9.51 33.71
N GLN A 88 -10.00 -9.53 35.06
CA GLN A 88 -8.68 -9.30 35.60
C GLN A 88 -8.40 -10.28 36.73
N ALA A 89 -7.12 -10.58 36.98
CA ALA A 89 -6.68 -11.28 38.20
C ALA A 89 -5.63 -10.42 38.92
N ILE A 90 -5.82 -10.25 40.24
CA ILE A 90 -4.86 -9.60 41.10
C ILE A 90 -4.18 -10.68 41.95
N LEU A 91 -2.89 -10.85 41.74
CA LEU A 91 -2.04 -11.87 42.35
C LEU A 91 -1.16 -11.18 43.40
N THR A 92 -1.25 -11.55 44.67
CA THR A 92 -0.34 -11.04 45.72
C THR A 92 0.66 -12.12 46.15
N PHE A 93 1.83 -11.68 46.59
CA PHE A 93 2.95 -12.53 46.94
C PHE A 93 3.54 -12.13 48.28
N ASP A 94 4.13 -13.11 48.99
CA ASP A 94 4.94 -12.81 50.17
C ASP A 94 6.23 -12.07 49.77
N ASN A 95 6.41 -10.89 50.32
CA ASN A 95 7.55 -10.00 50.09
C ASN A 95 8.30 -9.66 51.40
N THR A 96 8.21 -10.50 52.40
CA THR A 96 8.85 -10.27 53.70
C THR A 96 10.37 -10.25 53.63
N ASN A 97 10.98 -10.98 52.68
CA ASN A 97 12.42 -11.07 52.47
C ASN A 97 12.97 -10.17 51.35
N GLY A 98 12.09 -9.47 50.60
CA GLY A 98 12.48 -8.60 49.46
C GLY A 98 13.02 -9.32 48.23
N GLU A 99 12.90 -10.63 48.14
CA GLU A 99 13.35 -11.41 46.98
C GLU A 99 12.48 -11.12 45.73
N PRO A 100 13.07 -10.94 44.56
CA PRO A 100 12.33 -10.72 43.31
C PRO A 100 11.34 -11.85 43.01
N ILE A 101 10.25 -11.46 42.33
CA ILE A 101 9.28 -12.42 41.77
C ILE A 101 9.61 -12.57 40.29
N ILE A 102 9.92 -13.79 39.84
CA ILE A 102 10.15 -14.09 38.43
C ILE A 102 8.87 -14.67 37.86
N ALA A 103 8.43 -14.12 36.71
CA ALA A 103 7.31 -14.66 35.92
C ALA A 103 7.82 -15.14 34.58
N LYS A 104 7.42 -16.34 34.17
CA LYS A 104 7.58 -16.84 32.81
C LYS A 104 6.21 -17.02 32.16
N VAL A 105 6.08 -16.64 30.88
CA VAL A 105 4.82 -16.64 30.16
C VAL A 105 5.00 -17.38 28.85
N GLY A 106 4.15 -18.37 28.61
CA GLY A 106 4.02 -19.03 27.31
C GLY A 106 2.75 -18.60 26.60
N LEU A 107 2.82 -18.49 25.28
CA LEU A 107 1.71 -18.12 24.40
C LEU A 107 1.47 -19.23 23.38
N SER A 108 0.21 -19.32 22.88
CA SER A 108 -0.18 -20.19 21.77
C SER A 108 -1.45 -19.63 21.11
N LEU A 109 -1.58 -19.84 19.78
CA LEU A 109 -2.83 -19.57 19.06
C LEU A 109 -3.77 -20.78 19.07
N VAL A 110 -3.35 -21.93 19.64
CA VAL A 110 -4.03 -23.21 19.59
C VAL A 110 -4.74 -23.54 20.90
N SER A 111 -3.97 -23.64 22.01
CA SER A 111 -4.52 -24.04 23.32
C SER A 111 -3.64 -23.62 24.50
N VAL A 112 -4.21 -23.62 25.72
CA VAL A 112 -3.46 -23.46 26.98
C VAL A 112 -2.39 -24.54 27.15
N GLN A 113 -2.68 -25.78 26.70
CA GLN A 113 -1.71 -26.88 26.81
C GLN A 113 -0.49 -26.62 25.92
N ASN A 114 -0.71 -26.13 24.70
CA ASN A 114 0.38 -25.77 23.79
C ASN A 114 1.19 -24.56 24.32
N ALA A 115 0.51 -23.54 24.88
CA ALA A 115 1.19 -22.43 25.54
C ALA A 115 2.11 -22.89 26.68
N ARG A 116 1.70 -23.91 27.44
CA ARG A 116 2.52 -24.53 28.49
C ARG A 116 3.72 -25.27 27.91
N GLN A 117 3.51 -26.04 26.84
CA GLN A 117 4.60 -26.76 26.15
C GLN A 117 5.63 -25.78 25.56
N ASN A 118 5.19 -24.71 24.94
CA ASN A 118 6.06 -23.65 24.42
C ASN A 118 6.91 -23.06 25.55
N MET A 119 6.27 -22.65 26.67
CA MET A 119 6.97 -22.08 27.83
C MET A 119 8.01 -23.04 28.40
N GLU A 120 7.68 -24.33 28.52
CA GLU A 120 8.57 -25.34 29.12
C GLU A 120 9.73 -25.72 28.18
N ALA A 121 9.52 -25.64 26.88
CA ALA A 121 10.58 -25.87 25.87
C ALA A 121 11.58 -24.72 25.82
N GLU A 122 11.09 -23.46 25.86
CA GLU A 122 11.92 -22.29 25.66
C GLU A 122 12.52 -21.74 26.95
N VAL A 123 11.79 -21.80 28.08
CA VAL A 123 12.22 -21.25 29.36
C VAL A 123 12.05 -22.28 30.47
N LYS A 124 13.08 -23.13 30.66
CA LYS A 124 13.03 -24.26 31.61
C LYS A 124 12.92 -23.81 33.06
N ASP A 125 13.76 -22.87 33.46
CA ASP A 125 13.95 -22.45 34.86
C ASP A 125 13.52 -21.00 35.07
N PHE A 126 13.59 -20.54 36.36
CA PHE A 126 13.35 -19.13 36.70
C PHE A 126 14.64 -18.29 36.76
N ASP A 127 15.66 -18.69 35.99
CA ASP A 127 16.91 -17.95 35.88
C ASP A 127 16.75 -16.82 34.84
N PHE A 128 16.36 -15.65 35.32
CA PHE A 128 16.20 -14.45 34.49
C PHE A 128 17.48 -14.01 33.80
N ASP A 129 18.62 -14.08 34.52
CA ASP A 129 19.89 -13.56 33.99
C ASP A 129 20.46 -14.49 32.91
N ALA A 130 20.24 -15.82 33.03
CA ALA A 130 20.56 -16.77 31.96
C ALA A 130 19.72 -16.51 30.69
N VAL A 131 18.40 -16.29 30.82
CA VAL A 131 17.52 -15.97 29.68
C VAL A 131 17.92 -14.64 29.04
N HIS A 132 18.19 -13.60 29.85
CA HIS A 132 18.66 -12.30 29.37
C HIS A 132 19.96 -12.43 28.55
N THR A 133 20.94 -13.18 29.06
CA THR A 133 22.21 -13.42 28.40
C THR A 133 22.02 -14.19 27.10
N ALA A 134 21.19 -15.24 27.09
CA ALA A 134 20.90 -16.00 25.88
C ALA A 134 20.19 -15.17 24.80
N THR A 135 19.22 -14.35 25.21
CA THR A 135 18.53 -13.43 24.30
C THR A 135 19.46 -12.39 23.69
N ARG A 136 20.33 -11.79 24.53
CA ARG A 136 21.34 -10.86 24.03
C ARG A 136 22.29 -11.51 23.03
N SER A 137 22.78 -12.69 23.31
CA SER A 137 23.68 -13.42 22.39
C SER A 137 23.00 -13.79 21.09
N ALA A 138 21.70 -14.15 21.10
CA ALA A 138 20.92 -14.43 19.90
C ALA A 138 20.78 -13.17 19.03
N TRP A 139 20.49 -12.01 19.64
CA TRP A 139 20.44 -10.74 18.92
C TRP A 139 21.81 -10.30 18.39
N GLU A 140 22.90 -10.45 19.16
CA GLU A 140 24.25 -10.16 18.71
C GLU A 140 24.64 -11.02 17.51
N GLN A 141 24.28 -12.31 17.50
CA GLN A 141 24.48 -13.19 16.36
C GLN A 141 23.71 -12.73 15.14
N GLN A 142 22.43 -12.39 15.31
CA GLN A 142 21.56 -11.97 14.21
C GLN A 142 22.03 -10.62 13.63
N LEU A 143 22.33 -9.64 14.47
CA LEU A 143 22.81 -8.33 14.03
C LEU A 143 24.20 -8.39 13.39
N SER A 144 25.02 -9.37 13.73
CA SER A 144 26.33 -9.58 13.11
C SER A 144 26.26 -10.17 11.69
N THR A 145 25.09 -10.50 11.17
CA THR A 145 24.92 -10.95 9.78
C THR A 145 25.41 -9.88 8.80
N ILE A 146 25.25 -8.61 9.14
CA ILE A 146 25.86 -7.49 8.39
C ILE A 146 26.61 -6.60 9.39
N THR A 147 27.90 -6.36 9.14
CA THR A 147 28.70 -5.47 9.98
C THR A 147 29.25 -4.29 9.20
N VAL A 148 29.39 -3.14 9.85
CA VAL A 148 29.85 -1.90 9.24
C VAL A 148 31.06 -1.30 9.96
N GLU A 149 31.96 -0.71 9.18
CA GLU A 149 33.11 0.02 9.70
C GLU A 149 33.21 1.40 9.00
N GLY A 150 33.64 2.41 9.74
CA GLY A 150 33.62 3.80 9.29
C GLY A 150 32.24 4.46 9.56
N GLY A 151 31.96 5.57 8.87
CA GLY A 151 30.78 6.36 9.14
C GLY A 151 30.81 7.09 10.49
N SER A 152 29.80 7.88 10.80
CA SER A 152 29.61 8.48 12.12
C SER A 152 29.01 7.48 13.12
N GLU A 153 29.09 7.77 14.43
CA GLU A 153 28.42 6.95 15.44
C GLU A 153 26.89 6.95 15.25
N ALA A 154 26.32 8.08 14.81
CA ALA A 154 24.91 8.20 14.45
C ALA A 154 24.53 7.28 13.28
N ASP A 155 25.36 7.18 12.25
CA ASP A 155 25.13 6.28 11.12
C ASP A 155 25.12 4.80 11.55
N LYS A 156 26.03 4.41 12.47
CA LYS A 156 26.08 3.06 13.01
C LYS A 156 24.87 2.75 13.89
N GLU A 157 24.46 3.70 14.74
CA GLU A 157 23.27 3.55 15.57
C GLU A 157 22.02 3.37 14.72
N ASN A 158 21.83 4.21 13.69
CA ASN A 158 20.75 4.05 12.71
C ASN A 158 20.82 2.69 12.01
N PHE A 159 22.02 2.25 11.60
CA PHE A 159 22.18 1.00 10.87
C PHE A 159 21.80 -0.23 11.70
N TYR A 160 22.29 -0.34 12.94
CA TYR A 160 21.96 -1.47 13.79
C TYR A 160 20.55 -1.42 14.36
N THR A 161 19.99 -0.23 14.54
CA THR A 161 18.55 -0.05 14.83
C THR A 161 17.70 -0.54 13.64
N ALA A 162 18.07 -0.18 12.41
CA ALA A 162 17.40 -0.68 11.22
C ALA A 162 17.53 -2.21 11.08
N MET A 163 18.71 -2.78 11.36
CA MET A 163 18.89 -4.24 11.40
C MET A 163 17.96 -4.91 12.42
N TYR A 164 17.82 -4.31 13.62
CA TYR A 164 16.91 -4.81 14.65
C TYR A 164 15.45 -4.76 14.18
N HIS A 165 14.99 -3.62 13.66
CA HIS A 165 13.60 -3.47 13.19
C HIS A 165 13.28 -4.41 12.02
N ALA A 166 14.22 -4.62 11.08
CA ALA A 166 14.04 -5.54 9.97
C ALA A 166 13.91 -7.01 10.38
N MET A 167 14.25 -7.36 11.63
CA MET A 167 14.23 -8.72 12.16
C MET A 167 13.14 -8.97 13.23
N VAL A 168 12.29 -7.97 13.54
CA VAL A 168 11.20 -8.12 14.53
C VAL A 168 10.02 -8.90 13.94
N VAL A 169 9.77 -8.79 12.67
CA VAL A 169 8.74 -9.51 11.91
C VAL A 169 9.36 -10.20 10.70
N PRO A 170 8.74 -11.24 10.14
CA PRO A 170 7.46 -11.86 10.49
C PRO A 170 7.49 -12.68 11.79
N ASN A 171 6.30 -12.93 12.36
CA ASN A 171 6.17 -13.65 13.62
C ASN A 171 5.91 -15.14 13.40
N ILE A 172 6.55 -15.99 14.22
CA ILE A 172 6.28 -17.43 14.27
C ILE A 172 4.90 -17.64 14.95
N VAL A 173 4.02 -18.40 14.30
CA VAL A 173 2.65 -18.66 14.79
C VAL A 173 2.35 -20.14 15.03
N ASN A 174 3.31 -21.04 14.81
CA ASN A 174 3.19 -22.43 15.20
C ASN A 174 3.80 -22.68 16.59
N ASP A 175 3.23 -23.66 17.28
CA ASP A 175 3.72 -24.15 18.56
C ASP A 175 4.91 -25.11 18.38
N VAL A 176 5.66 -25.38 19.47
CA VAL A 176 6.84 -26.26 19.46
C VAL A 176 6.54 -27.71 19.01
N ASN A 177 5.29 -28.14 19.13
CA ASN A 177 4.83 -29.44 18.64
C ASN A 177 4.43 -29.42 17.15
N GLY A 178 4.56 -28.26 16.45
CA GLY A 178 4.22 -28.05 15.05
C GLY A 178 2.73 -27.75 14.80
N GLU A 179 1.89 -27.66 15.82
CA GLU A 179 0.49 -27.27 15.65
C GLU A 179 0.37 -25.75 15.44
N TYR A 180 -0.59 -25.34 14.62
CA TYR A 180 -0.89 -23.91 14.36
C TYR A 180 -2.36 -23.74 13.99
N ARG A 181 -2.90 -22.55 14.17
CA ARG A 181 -4.24 -22.17 13.70
C ARG A 181 -4.20 -21.74 12.25
N ARG A 182 -4.95 -22.43 11.39
CA ARG A 182 -5.09 -22.11 9.97
C ARG A 182 -6.07 -20.97 9.75
N HIS A 183 -6.06 -20.36 8.55
CA HIS A 183 -7.00 -19.30 8.16
C HIS A 183 -8.47 -19.75 8.05
N ASP A 184 -8.73 -21.05 7.95
CA ASP A 184 -10.09 -21.66 8.10
C ASP A 184 -10.48 -21.94 9.56
N MET A 185 -9.69 -21.46 10.53
CA MET A 185 -9.85 -21.66 11.98
C MET A 185 -9.63 -23.11 12.46
N GLN A 186 -9.34 -24.05 11.60
CA GLN A 186 -8.96 -25.40 12.01
C GLN A 186 -7.52 -25.43 12.57
N ILE A 187 -7.19 -26.50 13.29
CA ILE A 187 -5.82 -26.73 13.77
C ILE A 187 -5.09 -27.60 12.75
N GLY A 188 -4.04 -27.03 12.19
CA GLY A 188 -3.11 -27.73 11.32
C GLY A 188 -1.90 -28.25 12.08
N LYS A 189 -1.09 -29.07 11.42
CA LYS A 189 0.17 -29.59 11.94
C LYS A 189 1.23 -29.59 10.85
N LEU A 190 2.33 -28.92 11.11
CA LEU A 190 3.46 -28.81 10.19
C LEU A 190 4.31 -30.09 10.20
N PRO A 191 4.96 -30.41 9.07
CA PRO A 191 6.08 -31.35 9.05
C PRO A 191 7.23 -30.89 9.96
N ILE A 192 8.03 -31.84 10.42
CA ILE A 192 9.22 -31.56 11.25
C ILE A 192 10.15 -30.61 10.49
N GLY A 193 10.60 -29.55 11.15
CA GLY A 193 11.52 -28.54 10.60
C GLY A 193 10.84 -27.42 9.80
N ARG A 194 9.52 -27.50 9.55
CA ARG A 194 8.74 -26.40 8.97
C ARG A 194 8.37 -25.38 10.06
N ILE A 195 8.40 -24.09 9.67
CA ILE A 195 7.95 -22.97 10.49
C ILE A 195 6.81 -22.26 9.76
N GLN A 196 5.75 -21.94 10.49
CA GLN A 196 4.65 -21.12 10.02
C GLN A 196 4.82 -19.68 10.48
N TYR A 197 4.83 -18.78 9.53
CA TYR A 197 4.92 -17.34 9.79
C TYR A 197 3.60 -16.64 9.51
N SER A 198 3.41 -15.48 10.14
CA SER A 198 2.35 -14.49 9.88
C SER A 198 2.87 -13.08 10.14
N THR A 199 2.03 -12.08 9.97
CA THR A 199 2.36 -10.66 10.04
C THR A 199 3.22 -10.27 8.83
N PHE A 200 2.57 -10.29 7.65
CA PHE A 200 3.21 -9.93 6.40
C PHE A 200 2.56 -8.68 5.82
N SER A 201 3.25 -7.55 5.86
CA SER A 201 2.86 -6.33 5.14
C SER A 201 3.44 -6.39 3.73
N LEU A 202 2.80 -7.16 2.83
CA LEU A 202 3.42 -7.54 1.55
C LEU A 202 3.49 -6.38 0.56
N TRP A 203 2.57 -5.41 0.60
CA TRP A 203 2.62 -4.18 -0.20
C TRP A 203 3.87 -3.35 0.07
N ASP A 204 4.36 -3.39 1.30
CA ASP A 204 5.54 -2.68 1.76
C ASP A 204 6.80 -3.51 1.53
N THR A 205 6.86 -4.69 2.11
CA THR A 205 8.08 -5.49 2.27
C THR A 205 8.63 -6.09 0.97
N PHE A 206 7.80 -6.26 -0.07
CA PHE A 206 8.30 -6.78 -1.36
C PHE A 206 9.38 -5.89 -1.98
N ARG A 207 9.40 -4.57 -1.64
CA ARG A 207 10.25 -3.55 -2.28
C ARG A 207 11.73 -3.64 -1.86
N ALA A 208 12.00 -3.74 -0.56
CA ALA A 208 13.37 -3.81 -0.05
C ALA A 208 13.59 -4.96 0.93
N TRP A 209 12.67 -5.22 1.85
CA TRP A 209 12.84 -6.21 2.90
C TRP A 209 12.98 -7.64 2.35
N ASN A 210 12.07 -8.08 1.47
CA ASN A 210 12.17 -9.40 0.86
C ASN A 210 13.45 -9.56 0.01
N PRO A 211 13.83 -8.60 -0.88
CA PRO A 211 15.13 -8.63 -1.56
C PRO A 211 16.34 -8.71 -0.63
N LEU A 212 16.33 -8.02 0.53
CA LEU A 212 17.38 -8.13 1.54
C LEU A 212 17.44 -9.55 2.12
N MET A 213 16.28 -10.12 2.50
CA MET A 213 16.21 -11.48 3.07
C MET A 213 16.69 -12.54 2.08
N THR A 214 16.50 -12.37 0.76
CA THR A 214 17.06 -13.29 -0.23
C THR A 214 18.59 -13.35 -0.21
N LEU A 215 19.28 -12.29 0.28
CA LEU A 215 20.73 -12.26 0.41
C LEU A 215 21.21 -12.93 1.71
N ILE A 216 20.49 -12.74 2.84
CA ILE A 216 20.97 -13.06 4.18
C ILE A 216 20.26 -14.23 4.87
N ASP A 217 19.03 -14.58 4.48
CA ASP A 217 18.24 -15.66 5.10
C ASP A 217 17.26 -16.32 4.12
N THR A 218 17.80 -17.20 3.27
CA THR A 218 16.98 -17.95 2.29
C THR A 218 16.06 -19.01 2.93
N ASP A 219 16.37 -19.46 4.15
CA ASP A 219 15.52 -20.42 4.87
C ASP A 219 14.25 -19.74 5.34
N LEU A 220 14.35 -18.52 5.89
CA LEU A 220 13.20 -17.68 6.22
C LEU A 220 12.31 -17.47 4.98
N VAL A 221 12.90 -17.10 3.84
CA VAL A 221 12.15 -16.89 2.57
C VAL A 221 11.39 -18.15 2.16
N ASN A 222 12.02 -19.33 2.21
CA ASN A 222 11.35 -20.59 1.91
C ASN A 222 10.19 -20.90 2.89
N HIS A 223 10.38 -20.66 4.19
CA HIS A 223 9.33 -20.86 5.19
C HIS A 223 8.15 -19.90 4.99
N MET A 224 8.42 -18.63 4.66
CA MET A 224 7.39 -17.65 4.35
C MET A 224 6.54 -18.06 3.14
N ILE A 225 7.19 -18.45 2.03
CA ILE A 225 6.45 -18.86 0.82
C ILE A 225 5.62 -20.11 1.10
N ASN A 226 6.15 -21.07 1.84
CA ASN A 226 5.37 -22.23 2.25
C ASN A 226 4.19 -21.83 3.18
N SER A 227 4.35 -20.79 4.02
CA SER A 227 3.25 -20.24 4.82
C SER A 227 2.17 -19.61 3.92
N PHE A 228 2.57 -18.94 2.83
CA PHE A 228 1.60 -18.41 1.84
C PHE A 228 0.80 -19.55 1.18
N LEU A 229 1.46 -20.67 0.86
CA LEU A 229 0.79 -21.84 0.28
C LEU A 229 -0.14 -22.54 1.27
N ASP A 230 0.22 -22.60 2.56
CA ASP A 230 -0.66 -23.11 3.61
C ASP A 230 -1.89 -22.20 3.82
N ILE A 231 -1.73 -20.87 3.68
CA ILE A 231 -2.83 -19.90 3.69
C ILE A 231 -3.72 -20.13 2.46
N TYR A 232 -3.13 -20.28 1.27
CA TYR A 232 -3.86 -20.61 0.04
C TYR A 232 -4.69 -21.89 0.18
N ASP A 233 -4.14 -22.96 0.77
CA ASP A 233 -4.87 -24.21 1.02
C ASP A 233 -6.06 -24.03 1.96
N ALA A 234 -6.00 -23.05 2.87
CA ALA A 234 -7.05 -22.81 3.84
C ALA A 234 -8.11 -21.82 3.34
N SER A 235 -7.73 -20.82 2.55
CA SER A 235 -8.57 -19.72 2.13
C SER A 235 -8.95 -19.72 0.65
N GLY A 236 -8.18 -20.45 -0.18
CA GLY A 236 -8.29 -20.46 -1.65
C GLY A 236 -7.65 -19.23 -2.32
N GLU A 237 -6.85 -18.45 -1.58
CA GLU A 237 -6.14 -17.27 -2.07
C GLU A 237 -4.79 -17.10 -1.36
N LEU A 238 -3.80 -16.52 -2.06
CA LEU A 238 -2.56 -16.07 -1.44
C LEU A 238 -2.82 -14.86 -0.52
N PRO A 239 -2.02 -14.70 0.54
CA PRO A 239 -2.21 -13.60 1.48
C PRO A 239 -1.87 -12.23 0.86
N ILE A 240 -2.53 -11.18 1.38
CA ILE A 240 -2.22 -9.76 1.12
C ILE A 240 -1.60 -9.14 2.37
N TRP A 241 -2.31 -9.19 3.50
CA TRP A 241 -1.85 -8.70 4.79
C TRP A 241 -2.37 -9.60 5.94
N PRO A 242 -1.81 -10.81 6.08
CA PRO A 242 -2.26 -11.74 7.12
C PRO A 242 -1.74 -11.34 8.49
N LEU A 243 -2.62 -11.37 9.49
CA LEU A 243 -2.31 -11.14 10.91
C LEU A 243 -2.81 -12.33 11.73
N SER A 244 -1.91 -12.98 12.48
CA SER A 244 -2.20 -14.23 13.20
C SER A 244 -2.74 -15.31 12.25
N ALA A 245 -3.99 -15.76 12.44
CA ALA A 245 -4.66 -16.77 11.60
C ALA A 245 -5.76 -16.16 10.71
N GLY A 246 -5.67 -14.90 10.35
CA GLY A 246 -6.68 -14.20 9.56
C GLY A 246 -6.08 -13.26 8.51
N GLU A 247 -6.86 -12.99 7.46
CA GLU A 247 -6.53 -11.98 6.47
C GLU A 247 -7.21 -10.65 6.84
N THR A 248 -6.44 -9.55 6.85
CA THR A 248 -6.99 -8.22 7.14
C THR A 248 -7.64 -7.58 5.91
N GLY A 249 -7.17 -7.93 4.71
CA GLY A 249 -7.56 -7.28 3.46
C GLY A 249 -7.03 -5.85 3.32
N THR A 250 -6.12 -5.44 4.21
CA THR A 250 -5.47 -4.13 4.18
C THR A 250 -4.53 -4.02 2.99
N MET A 251 -4.39 -2.82 2.43
CA MET A 251 -3.58 -2.45 1.28
C MET A 251 -4.06 -3.04 -0.05
N ILE A 252 -3.37 -2.67 -1.12
CA ILE A 252 -3.65 -3.03 -2.51
C ILE A 252 -2.62 -4.03 -3.04
N GLY A 253 -2.82 -4.54 -4.26
CA GLY A 253 -1.94 -5.52 -4.86
C GLY A 253 -2.18 -6.95 -4.33
N TYR A 254 -1.40 -7.90 -4.83
CA TYR A 254 -1.32 -9.29 -4.36
C TYR A 254 0.14 -9.74 -4.32
N HIS A 255 0.99 -8.93 -3.65
CA HIS A 255 2.45 -8.98 -3.72
C HIS A 255 3.12 -10.22 -3.14
N SER A 256 2.39 -11.15 -2.52
CA SER A 256 2.89 -12.53 -2.33
C SER A 256 3.40 -13.12 -3.65
N VAL A 257 2.78 -12.73 -4.78
CA VAL A 257 3.22 -13.08 -6.14
C VAL A 257 4.63 -12.58 -6.44
N SER A 258 4.92 -11.33 -6.11
CA SER A 258 6.27 -10.75 -6.27
C SER A 258 7.32 -11.49 -5.44
N VAL A 259 7.00 -11.77 -4.16
CA VAL A 259 7.90 -12.50 -3.26
C VAL A 259 8.21 -13.91 -3.77
N ILE A 260 7.19 -14.64 -4.22
CA ILE A 260 7.34 -16.00 -4.78
C ILE A 260 8.18 -15.96 -6.06
N ALA A 261 7.88 -15.05 -6.99
CA ALA A 261 8.58 -14.95 -8.26
C ALA A 261 10.06 -14.54 -8.07
N ASP A 262 10.33 -13.53 -7.21
CA ASP A 262 11.69 -13.09 -6.92
C ASP A 262 12.55 -14.22 -6.32
N ALA A 263 12.00 -14.95 -5.35
CA ALA A 263 12.66 -16.10 -4.75
C ALA A 263 12.92 -17.21 -5.79
N TYR A 264 11.91 -17.57 -6.59
CA TYR A 264 12.04 -18.63 -7.59
C TYR A 264 13.11 -18.32 -8.64
N LEU A 265 13.13 -17.08 -9.15
CA LEU A 265 14.10 -16.61 -10.14
C LEU A 265 15.50 -16.50 -9.59
N LYS A 266 15.66 -16.27 -8.29
CA LYS A 266 16.93 -16.30 -7.54
C LYS A 266 17.39 -17.70 -7.13
N GLY A 267 16.68 -18.75 -7.53
CA GLY A 267 17.02 -20.15 -7.21
C GLY A 267 16.63 -20.59 -5.81
N ILE A 268 15.86 -19.81 -5.05
CA ILE A 268 15.29 -20.17 -3.75
C ILE A 268 14.00 -20.92 -4.03
N ARG A 269 14.02 -22.28 -3.98
CA ARG A 269 12.96 -23.13 -4.57
C ARG A 269 12.52 -24.28 -3.64
N SER A 270 12.69 -24.18 -2.31
CA SER A 270 12.26 -25.22 -1.36
C SER A 270 10.76 -25.13 -1.05
N PHE A 271 9.94 -25.01 -2.10
CA PHE A 271 8.46 -24.98 -2.06
C PHE A 271 7.90 -25.61 -3.35
N ASP A 272 6.60 -25.93 -3.37
CA ASP A 272 5.92 -26.46 -4.55
C ASP A 272 5.68 -25.35 -5.59
N ALA A 273 6.54 -25.29 -6.61
CA ALA A 273 6.51 -24.24 -7.62
C ALA A 273 5.29 -24.31 -8.55
N GLU A 274 4.80 -25.51 -8.87
CA GLU A 274 3.60 -25.67 -9.70
C GLU A 274 2.36 -25.17 -8.95
N LYS A 275 2.20 -25.56 -7.70
CA LYS A 275 1.14 -25.05 -6.82
C LYS A 275 1.27 -23.55 -6.59
N ALA A 276 2.49 -23.03 -6.42
CA ALA A 276 2.73 -21.60 -6.25
C ALA A 276 2.25 -20.82 -7.48
N LEU A 277 2.61 -21.25 -8.69
CA LEU A 277 2.18 -20.60 -9.93
C LEU A 277 0.65 -20.67 -10.09
N GLU A 278 0.02 -21.81 -9.76
CA GLU A 278 -1.45 -21.94 -9.76
C GLU A 278 -2.09 -20.94 -8.78
N ALA A 279 -1.60 -20.87 -7.55
CA ALA A 279 -2.10 -19.96 -6.51
C ALA A 279 -1.93 -18.48 -6.90
N MET A 280 -0.81 -18.13 -7.55
CA MET A 280 -0.56 -16.79 -8.10
C MET A 280 -1.61 -16.41 -9.15
N MET A 281 -1.89 -17.31 -10.11
CA MET A 281 -2.89 -17.08 -11.15
C MET A 281 -4.31 -16.94 -10.57
N ILE A 282 -4.69 -17.79 -9.63
CA ILE A 282 -6.02 -17.73 -8.99
C ILE A 282 -6.16 -16.42 -8.22
N SER A 283 -5.14 -15.99 -7.47
CA SER A 283 -5.15 -14.74 -6.72
C SER A 283 -5.27 -13.51 -7.63
N SER A 284 -4.64 -13.53 -8.81
CA SER A 284 -4.72 -12.43 -9.79
C SER A 284 -6.10 -12.27 -10.42
N ASP A 285 -6.83 -13.38 -10.60
CA ASP A 285 -8.13 -13.38 -11.28
C ASP A 285 -9.31 -13.17 -10.30
N LYS A 286 -9.07 -13.17 -8.98
CA LYS A 286 -10.10 -12.91 -7.95
C LYS A 286 -10.50 -11.43 -7.91
N ASN A 287 -11.80 -11.16 -7.80
CA ASN A 287 -12.35 -9.80 -7.79
C ASN A 287 -12.05 -9.10 -6.45
N LYS A 288 -10.91 -8.40 -6.39
CA LYS A 288 -10.52 -7.53 -5.28
C LYS A 288 -10.27 -6.13 -5.84
N LYS A 289 -10.75 -5.08 -5.18
CA LYS A 289 -10.46 -3.67 -5.53
C LYS A 289 -10.43 -3.40 -7.06
N GLY A 290 -11.36 -3.98 -7.84
CA GLY A 290 -11.53 -3.72 -9.27
C GLY A 290 -10.72 -4.60 -10.23
N SER A 291 -10.18 -5.75 -9.79
CA SER A 291 -9.48 -6.68 -10.70
C SER A 291 -10.36 -7.20 -11.85
N ASP A 292 -11.67 -7.29 -11.65
CA ASP A 292 -12.66 -7.62 -12.69
C ASP A 292 -12.66 -6.61 -13.84
N PHE A 293 -12.54 -5.31 -13.55
CA PHE A 293 -12.39 -4.26 -14.56
C PHE A 293 -11.02 -4.33 -15.23
N TYR A 294 -9.96 -4.51 -14.44
CA TYR A 294 -8.58 -4.62 -14.93
C TYR A 294 -8.43 -5.76 -15.94
N VAL A 295 -8.94 -6.95 -15.62
CA VAL A 295 -8.88 -8.12 -16.54
C VAL A 295 -9.71 -7.91 -17.79
N LYS A 296 -10.92 -7.32 -17.67
CA LYS A 296 -11.87 -7.18 -18.77
C LYS A 296 -11.56 -6.01 -19.70
N TYR A 297 -11.14 -4.88 -19.14
CA TYR A 297 -11.01 -3.62 -19.92
C TYR A 297 -9.56 -3.11 -20.02
N GLY A 298 -8.62 -3.72 -19.30
CA GLY A 298 -7.24 -3.28 -19.24
C GLY A 298 -7.04 -2.00 -18.41
N PHE A 299 -8.05 -1.58 -17.66
CA PHE A 299 -7.96 -0.51 -16.66
C PHE A 299 -9.07 -0.65 -15.62
N ILE A 300 -8.89 0.01 -14.47
CA ILE A 300 -9.88 0.08 -13.41
C ILE A 300 -10.61 1.43 -13.51
N THR A 301 -11.94 1.39 -13.59
CA THR A 301 -12.72 2.61 -13.79
C THR A 301 -12.86 3.44 -12.52
N SER A 302 -12.37 4.69 -12.55
CA SER A 302 -12.29 5.59 -11.38
C SER A 302 -13.64 6.08 -10.86
N ASN A 303 -14.64 6.17 -11.73
CA ASN A 303 -15.99 6.59 -11.33
C ASN A 303 -16.80 5.50 -10.60
N ILE A 304 -16.31 4.26 -10.55
CA ILE A 304 -16.95 3.13 -9.86
C ILE A 304 -16.06 2.59 -8.73
N LYS A 305 -14.74 2.53 -8.96
CA LYS A 305 -13.76 1.98 -8.02
C LYS A 305 -12.77 3.06 -7.59
N ARG A 306 -12.49 3.07 -6.30
CA ARG A 306 -11.41 3.89 -5.72
C ARG A 306 -10.06 3.27 -5.98
N GLU A 307 -8.99 4.01 -5.72
CA GLU A 307 -7.59 3.58 -5.84
C GLU A 307 -7.26 2.99 -7.23
N SER A 308 -8.00 3.45 -8.26
CA SER A 308 -8.03 2.82 -9.57
C SER A 308 -6.69 2.82 -10.31
N VAL A 309 -5.88 3.87 -10.13
CA VAL A 309 -4.54 3.98 -10.73
C VAL A 309 -3.54 3.14 -9.95
N SER A 310 -3.53 3.28 -8.62
CA SER A 310 -2.62 2.51 -7.76
C SER A 310 -2.83 1.01 -7.90
N CYS A 311 -4.08 0.53 -7.77
CA CYS A 311 -4.41 -0.88 -7.94
C CYS A 311 -4.00 -1.43 -9.33
N LEU A 312 -4.22 -0.64 -10.39
CA LEU A 312 -3.82 -1.04 -11.74
C LEU A 312 -2.31 -1.23 -11.85
N PHE A 313 -1.53 -0.34 -11.24
CA PHE A 313 -0.07 -0.42 -11.28
C PHE A 313 0.46 -1.62 -10.53
N GLU A 314 -0.05 -1.85 -9.32
CA GLU A 314 0.34 -2.99 -8.51
C GLU A 314 -0.02 -4.32 -9.22
N TYR A 315 -1.23 -4.41 -9.81
CA TYR A 315 -1.63 -5.59 -10.58
C TYR A 315 -0.80 -5.79 -11.85
N ALA A 316 -0.41 -4.71 -12.54
CA ALA A 316 0.45 -4.80 -13.72
C ALA A 316 1.85 -5.34 -13.37
N TYR A 317 2.41 -4.92 -12.26
CA TYR A 317 3.67 -5.42 -11.76
C TYR A 317 3.57 -6.88 -11.29
N ASP A 318 2.54 -7.22 -10.52
CA ASP A 318 2.30 -8.59 -10.07
C ASP A 318 2.09 -9.55 -11.26
N ASP A 319 1.35 -9.14 -12.29
CA ASP A 319 1.18 -9.90 -13.52
C ASP A 319 2.52 -10.12 -14.27
N TRP A 320 3.41 -9.11 -14.26
CA TRP A 320 4.75 -9.28 -14.78
C TRP A 320 5.54 -10.34 -13.98
N CYS A 321 5.40 -10.38 -12.67
CA CYS A 321 6.02 -11.40 -11.82
C CYS A 321 5.52 -12.81 -12.17
N ILE A 322 4.19 -12.99 -12.36
CA ILE A 322 3.61 -14.26 -12.84
C ILE A 322 4.20 -14.66 -14.18
N ALA A 323 4.26 -13.71 -15.14
CA ALA A 323 4.83 -13.95 -16.45
C ALA A 323 6.30 -14.40 -16.36
N ARG A 324 7.11 -13.74 -15.55
CA ARG A 324 8.53 -14.10 -15.38
C ARG A 324 8.71 -15.50 -14.80
N MET A 325 7.97 -15.86 -13.77
CA MET A 325 8.01 -17.21 -13.21
C MET A 325 7.52 -18.25 -14.22
N ALA A 326 6.42 -17.98 -14.93
CA ALA A 326 5.90 -18.87 -15.97
C ALA A 326 6.91 -19.08 -17.11
N GLN A 327 7.62 -18.03 -17.53
CA GLN A 327 8.69 -18.09 -18.53
C GLN A 327 9.82 -19.02 -18.09
N GLU A 328 10.30 -18.87 -16.85
CA GLU A 328 11.37 -19.71 -16.27
C GLU A 328 10.93 -21.17 -16.14
N MET A 329 9.62 -21.44 -15.91
CA MET A 329 9.02 -22.77 -15.85
C MET A 329 8.68 -23.32 -17.25
N GLY A 330 8.90 -22.60 -18.35
CA GLY A 330 8.56 -23.02 -19.71
C GLY A 330 7.06 -23.06 -20.00
N LYS A 331 6.23 -22.31 -19.27
CA LYS A 331 4.77 -22.21 -19.42
C LYS A 331 4.39 -21.06 -20.37
N GLU A 332 4.63 -21.22 -21.65
CA GLU A 332 4.56 -20.16 -22.67
C GLU A 332 3.19 -19.49 -22.79
N ASP A 333 2.08 -20.24 -22.68
CA ASP A 333 0.73 -19.65 -22.76
C ASP A 333 0.40 -18.76 -21.57
N ILE A 334 0.85 -19.15 -20.37
CA ILE A 334 0.72 -18.35 -19.15
C ILE A 334 1.58 -17.10 -19.30
N TYR A 335 2.83 -17.23 -19.73
CA TYR A 335 3.71 -16.11 -20.01
C TYR A 335 3.05 -15.07 -20.92
N LYS A 336 2.53 -15.48 -22.07
CA LYS A 336 1.90 -14.56 -23.04
C LYS A 336 0.70 -13.83 -22.45
N LYS A 337 -0.17 -14.53 -21.72
CA LYS A 337 -1.34 -13.92 -21.08
C LYS A 337 -0.93 -12.80 -20.12
N TYR A 338 -0.01 -13.10 -19.20
CA TYR A 338 0.32 -12.20 -18.11
C TYR A 338 1.29 -11.08 -18.51
N ILE A 339 2.20 -11.33 -19.46
CA ILE A 339 3.09 -10.28 -19.98
C ILE A 339 2.32 -9.20 -20.75
N GLU A 340 1.25 -9.58 -21.46
CA GLU A 340 0.36 -8.61 -22.11
C GLU A 340 -0.40 -7.76 -21.08
N ARG A 341 -0.93 -8.38 -20.03
CA ARG A 341 -1.65 -7.69 -18.95
C ARG A 341 -0.72 -6.73 -18.18
N SER A 342 0.53 -7.08 -18.00
CA SER A 342 1.52 -6.23 -17.31
C SER A 342 1.72 -4.87 -17.98
N GLN A 343 1.33 -4.73 -19.25
CA GLN A 343 1.42 -3.48 -19.99
C GLN A 343 0.18 -2.58 -19.87
N ASN A 344 -0.78 -2.95 -19.03
CA ASN A 344 -2.04 -2.21 -18.87
C ASN A 344 -1.85 -0.82 -18.24
N TYR A 345 -0.72 -0.55 -17.58
CA TYR A 345 -0.38 0.77 -17.05
C TYR A 345 -0.41 1.87 -18.14
N ILE A 346 -0.13 1.52 -19.41
CA ILE A 346 -0.15 2.43 -20.54
C ILE A 346 -1.54 3.07 -20.74
N ASN A 347 -2.60 2.33 -20.42
CA ASN A 347 -4.00 2.74 -20.67
C ASN A 347 -4.46 3.92 -19.82
N VAL A 348 -3.76 4.23 -18.73
CA VAL A 348 -4.09 5.33 -17.81
C VAL A 348 -3.08 6.48 -17.85
N PHE A 349 -2.15 6.46 -18.81
CA PHE A 349 -1.22 7.56 -19.05
C PHE A 349 -1.89 8.68 -19.83
N ASP A 350 -1.89 9.88 -19.29
CA ASP A 350 -2.32 11.11 -19.95
C ASP A 350 -1.12 11.89 -20.47
N GLY A 351 -0.92 11.87 -21.78
CA GLY A 351 0.21 12.55 -22.42
C GLY A 351 0.13 14.09 -22.35
N ALA A 352 -1.06 14.67 -22.16
CA ALA A 352 -1.23 16.11 -22.01
C ALA A 352 -0.65 16.62 -20.68
N THR A 353 -0.90 15.91 -19.59
CA THR A 353 -0.42 16.27 -18.25
C THR A 353 0.89 15.57 -17.88
N ARG A 354 1.22 14.46 -18.55
CA ARG A 354 2.31 13.54 -18.22
C ARG A 354 2.18 12.95 -16.80
N PHE A 355 0.92 12.71 -16.39
CA PHE A 355 0.56 11.95 -15.22
C PHE A 355 -0.28 10.73 -15.60
N PHE A 356 -0.33 9.77 -14.71
CA PHE A 356 -1.28 8.68 -14.80
C PHE A 356 -2.55 9.09 -14.05
N ARG A 357 -3.70 9.05 -14.73
CA ARG A 357 -4.95 9.61 -14.23
C ARG A 357 -6.03 8.55 -14.07
N GLY A 358 -6.96 8.80 -13.15
CA GLY A 358 -8.20 8.05 -13.06
C GLY A 358 -8.97 8.10 -14.37
N LYS A 359 -9.33 6.93 -14.91
CA LYS A 359 -10.05 6.78 -16.19
C LYS A 359 -11.46 6.28 -15.94
N ARG A 360 -12.43 6.95 -16.52
CA ARG A 360 -13.85 6.59 -16.42
C ARG A 360 -14.20 5.46 -17.38
N MET A 361 -15.39 4.84 -17.18
CA MET A 361 -15.86 3.74 -18.02
C MET A 361 -16.01 4.14 -19.51
N ASP A 362 -16.32 5.40 -19.79
CA ASP A 362 -16.41 5.95 -21.15
C ASP A 362 -15.04 6.23 -21.81
N GLY A 363 -13.95 5.95 -21.10
CA GLY A 363 -12.59 6.18 -21.52
C GLY A 363 -12.07 7.60 -21.34
N ASN A 364 -12.89 8.53 -20.88
CA ASN A 364 -12.49 9.88 -20.52
C ASN A 364 -11.79 9.90 -19.16
N TRP A 365 -11.03 10.97 -18.89
CA TRP A 365 -10.35 11.17 -17.63
C TRP A 365 -11.30 11.63 -16.52
N GLU A 366 -10.99 11.30 -15.31
CA GLU A 366 -11.60 11.95 -14.13
C GLU A 366 -11.21 13.43 -14.13
N SER A 367 -12.19 14.32 -13.98
CA SER A 367 -12.01 15.75 -14.12
C SER A 367 -12.89 16.50 -13.09
N PRO A 368 -12.41 17.60 -12.48
CA PRO A 368 -11.11 18.25 -12.72
C PRO A 368 -9.95 17.44 -12.15
N PHE A 369 -8.76 17.57 -12.76
CA PHE A 369 -7.54 16.91 -12.31
C PHE A 369 -6.65 17.90 -11.54
N ASN A 370 -6.30 17.55 -10.31
CA ASN A 370 -5.31 18.26 -9.52
C ASN A 370 -4.26 17.25 -9.04
N PRO A 371 -3.02 17.31 -9.55
CA PRO A 371 -1.98 16.33 -9.19
C PRO A 371 -1.49 16.45 -7.74
N LEU A 372 -1.79 17.56 -7.05
CA LEU A 372 -1.45 17.82 -5.65
C LEU A 372 -2.55 17.36 -4.67
N ALA A 373 -3.72 16.97 -5.17
CA ALA A 373 -4.78 16.51 -4.30
C ALA A 373 -4.53 15.06 -3.87
N VAL A 374 -4.69 14.81 -2.57
CA VAL A 374 -4.86 13.45 -2.07
C VAL A 374 -6.06 12.84 -2.79
N GLY A 375 -5.82 11.79 -3.55
CA GLY A 375 -6.72 11.42 -4.62
C GLY A 375 -7.49 10.14 -4.41
N ARG A 376 -8.74 10.15 -4.88
CA ARG A 376 -9.57 8.97 -4.99
C ARG A 376 -8.93 7.85 -5.84
N ALA A 377 -8.06 8.20 -6.80
CA ALA A 377 -7.42 7.26 -7.70
C ALA A 377 -6.11 6.67 -7.16
N TYR A 378 -5.58 7.20 -6.05
CA TYR A 378 -4.25 6.85 -5.51
C TYR A 378 -4.38 6.40 -4.07
N THR A 379 -3.70 5.31 -3.73
CA THR A 379 -3.63 4.78 -2.37
C THR A 379 -2.59 5.59 -1.58
N GLU A 380 -3.01 6.20 -0.48
CA GLU A 380 -2.15 6.93 0.47
C GLU A 380 -1.19 7.92 -0.22
N ALA A 381 -1.65 8.54 -1.32
CA ALA A 381 -0.78 9.33 -2.18
C ALA A 381 -1.53 10.39 -2.97
N THR A 382 -0.77 11.24 -3.62
CA THR A 382 -1.22 12.10 -4.73
C THR A 382 -0.79 11.50 -6.08
N ALA A 383 -1.12 12.16 -7.18
CA ALA A 383 -0.65 11.72 -8.50
C ALA A 383 0.88 11.74 -8.63
N TRP A 384 1.60 12.54 -7.83
CA TRP A 384 3.05 12.67 -7.89
C TRP A 384 3.79 11.40 -7.49
N GLN A 385 3.41 10.74 -6.39
CA GLN A 385 4.12 9.57 -5.89
C GLN A 385 3.91 8.36 -6.80
N TYR A 386 2.71 8.20 -7.40
CA TYR A 386 2.43 7.15 -8.36
C TYR A 386 2.85 7.47 -9.82
N ARG A 387 3.40 8.67 -10.07
CA ARG A 387 3.85 9.08 -11.42
C ARG A 387 4.93 8.17 -12.01
N PHE A 388 5.64 7.42 -11.15
CA PHE A 388 6.82 6.64 -11.53
C PHE A 388 6.74 5.15 -11.15
N PHE A 389 5.59 4.66 -10.68
CA PHE A 389 5.47 3.29 -10.19
C PHE A 389 5.19 2.30 -11.36
N VAL A 390 6.20 2.05 -12.19
CA VAL A 390 6.24 0.98 -13.20
C VAL A 390 7.60 0.28 -13.14
N PRO A 391 7.93 -0.42 -12.04
CA PRO A 391 9.28 -0.91 -11.79
C PRO A 391 9.74 -1.96 -12.83
N HIS A 392 8.81 -2.74 -13.40
CA HIS A 392 9.09 -3.76 -14.39
C HIS A 392 9.34 -3.21 -15.81
N ASP A 393 8.94 -1.95 -16.07
CA ASP A 393 9.03 -1.38 -17.42
C ASP A 393 9.35 0.13 -17.44
N VAL A 394 10.46 0.49 -16.79
CA VAL A 394 10.93 1.89 -16.72
C VAL A 394 11.20 2.47 -18.12
N ASN A 395 11.76 1.69 -19.07
CA ASN A 395 12.01 2.18 -20.41
C ASN A 395 10.71 2.41 -21.21
N GLY A 396 9.68 1.57 -21.00
CA GLY A 396 8.34 1.83 -21.53
C GLY A 396 7.78 3.16 -21.02
N MET A 397 7.93 3.41 -19.72
CA MET A 397 7.53 4.68 -19.11
C MET A 397 8.32 5.86 -19.66
N ILE A 398 9.66 5.76 -19.82
CA ILE A 398 10.49 6.78 -20.47
C ILE A 398 9.95 7.15 -21.85
N GLN A 399 9.54 6.16 -22.65
CA GLN A 399 8.98 6.39 -23.98
C GLN A 399 7.61 7.09 -23.90
N LEU A 400 6.76 6.76 -22.92
CA LEU A 400 5.48 7.47 -22.70
C LEU A 400 5.69 8.96 -22.39
N PHE A 401 6.72 9.30 -21.64
CA PHE A 401 7.05 10.71 -21.30
C PHE A 401 7.59 11.50 -22.50
N GLY A 402 7.99 10.82 -23.58
CA GLY A 402 8.53 11.44 -24.78
C GLY A 402 10.04 11.30 -24.97
N GLY A 403 10.72 10.61 -24.06
CA GLY A 403 12.15 10.33 -24.10
C GLY A 403 12.89 10.60 -22.80
N LYS A 404 14.20 10.39 -22.82
CA LYS A 404 15.07 10.48 -21.61
C LYS A 404 15.09 11.89 -21.03
N GLU A 405 15.19 12.90 -21.84
CA GLU A 405 15.27 14.31 -21.41
C GLU A 405 14.00 14.74 -20.67
N GLU A 406 12.83 14.39 -21.23
CA GLU A 406 11.53 14.68 -20.64
C GLU A 406 11.30 13.88 -19.34
N PHE A 407 11.79 12.65 -19.27
CA PHE A 407 11.70 11.84 -18.09
C PHE A 407 12.61 12.33 -16.97
N VAL A 408 13.84 12.79 -17.30
CA VAL A 408 14.76 13.42 -16.33
C VAL A 408 14.15 14.70 -15.77
N ALA A 409 13.55 15.54 -16.64
CA ALA A 409 12.86 16.76 -16.18
C ALA A 409 11.73 16.41 -15.20
N ALA A 410 10.92 15.39 -15.49
CA ALA A 410 9.85 14.93 -14.60
C ALA A 410 10.35 14.36 -13.27
N LEU A 411 11.52 13.68 -13.27
CA LEU A 411 12.18 13.22 -12.04
C LEU A 411 12.77 14.39 -11.24
N ASP A 412 13.33 15.39 -11.90
CA ASP A 412 13.81 16.60 -11.21
C ASP A 412 12.64 17.39 -10.61
N ASP A 413 11.49 17.45 -11.30
CA ASP A 413 10.29 18.14 -10.84
C ASP A 413 9.75 17.59 -9.51
N ILE A 414 9.68 16.25 -9.33
CA ILE A 414 9.14 15.68 -8.09
C ILE A 414 9.94 16.11 -6.84
N PHE A 415 11.26 16.25 -6.97
CA PHE A 415 12.13 16.67 -5.86
C PHE A 415 12.22 18.19 -5.66
N ASN A 416 11.79 18.99 -6.65
CA ASN A 416 11.95 20.45 -6.64
C ASN A 416 10.62 21.22 -6.58
N THR A 417 9.47 20.56 -6.78
CA THR A 417 8.16 21.22 -6.73
C THR A 417 7.75 21.49 -5.29
N ASP A 418 7.90 22.74 -4.86
CA ASP A 418 7.46 23.22 -3.55
C ASP A 418 6.02 23.74 -3.65
N ALA A 419 5.05 22.83 -3.54
CA ALA A 419 3.63 23.16 -3.59
C ALA A 419 2.89 22.39 -2.48
N GLU A 420 1.89 23.02 -1.88
CA GLU A 420 1.10 22.44 -0.80
C GLU A 420 0.23 21.29 -1.32
N ILE A 421 0.25 20.18 -0.61
CA ILE A 421 -0.62 19.03 -0.86
C ILE A 421 -2.03 19.36 -0.37
N HIS A 422 -3.02 19.08 -1.20
CA HIS A 422 -4.43 19.34 -0.91
C HIS A 422 -5.10 18.09 -0.34
N GLY A 423 -5.52 18.17 0.89
CA GLY A 423 -6.08 17.05 1.68
C GLY A 423 -5.14 16.63 2.80
N ASN A 424 -5.60 15.78 3.70
CA ASN A 424 -4.84 15.31 4.84
C ASN A 424 -4.71 13.78 4.79
N LEU A 425 -3.48 13.28 4.81
CA LEU A 425 -3.14 11.87 5.00
C LEU A 425 -1.97 11.79 5.96
N VAL A 426 -2.11 10.98 6.99
CA VAL A 426 -1.07 10.77 8.02
C VAL A 426 0.22 10.17 7.45
N ASP A 427 0.10 9.39 6.36
CA ASP A 427 1.21 8.68 5.72
C ASP A 427 2.08 9.59 4.83
N ILE A 428 1.60 10.78 4.48
CA ILE A 428 2.37 11.76 3.69
C ILE A 428 3.33 12.51 4.61
N THR A 429 4.50 11.93 4.84
CA THR A 429 5.56 12.47 5.70
C THR A 429 6.93 12.38 5.01
N GLY A 430 7.94 13.13 5.52
CA GLY A 430 9.29 13.12 4.96
C GLY A 430 9.37 13.67 3.54
N LEU A 431 8.78 14.84 3.33
CA LEU A 431 8.70 15.50 2.02
C LEU A 431 10.03 16.10 1.57
N ILE A 432 10.39 15.81 0.31
CA ILE A 432 11.39 16.57 -0.47
C ILE A 432 10.71 16.97 -1.79
N GLY A 433 10.24 18.21 -1.89
CA GLY A 433 9.31 18.60 -2.95
C GLY A 433 8.01 17.76 -2.83
N GLN A 434 7.67 17.03 -3.87
CA GLN A 434 6.53 16.11 -3.89
C GLN A 434 6.92 14.63 -3.66
N TYR A 435 8.22 14.35 -3.47
CA TYR A 435 8.69 13.03 -3.03
C TYR A 435 8.34 12.84 -1.56
N VAL A 436 7.78 11.69 -1.21
CA VAL A 436 7.35 11.31 0.15
C VAL A 436 8.13 10.10 0.59
N HIS A 437 9.11 10.28 1.51
CA HIS A 437 9.93 9.15 1.96
C HIS A 437 9.18 8.25 2.95
N GLY A 438 8.31 8.82 3.75
CA GLY A 438 7.56 8.11 4.80
C GLY A 438 6.46 7.19 4.26
N ASN A 439 6.32 7.04 2.92
CA ASN A 439 5.38 6.09 2.32
C ASN A 439 5.98 5.40 1.07
N GLU A 440 5.67 4.14 0.86
CA GLU A 440 6.32 3.19 -0.02
C GLU A 440 6.27 3.51 -1.52
N PRO A 441 5.22 4.13 -2.08
CA PRO A 441 5.17 4.44 -3.51
C PRO A 441 6.36 5.24 -4.02
N SER A 442 7.03 6.00 -3.15
CA SER A 442 8.19 6.83 -3.50
C SER A 442 9.54 6.10 -3.44
N HIS A 443 9.67 5.00 -2.73
CA HIS A 443 10.95 4.41 -2.31
C HIS A 443 11.93 4.10 -3.44
N HIS A 444 11.46 3.78 -4.64
CA HIS A 444 12.28 3.45 -5.81
C HIS A 444 12.66 4.68 -6.66
N ILE A 445 11.98 5.83 -6.50
CA ILE A 445 12.06 6.97 -7.43
C ILE A 445 13.49 7.54 -7.53
N ALA A 446 14.19 7.68 -6.39
CA ALA A 446 15.56 8.20 -6.37
C ALA A 446 16.55 7.38 -7.21
N TYR A 447 16.24 6.11 -7.48
CA TYR A 447 17.10 5.19 -8.24
C TYR A 447 16.81 5.19 -9.75
N LEU A 448 15.75 5.82 -10.21
CA LEU A 448 15.34 5.83 -11.62
C LEU A 448 16.30 6.60 -12.52
N TYR A 449 17.12 7.49 -11.99
CA TYR A 449 18.18 8.15 -12.76
C TYR A 449 19.23 7.17 -13.32
N ASN A 450 19.36 5.96 -12.74
CA ASN A 450 20.20 4.89 -13.27
C ASN A 450 19.75 4.39 -14.65
N TYR A 451 18.45 4.51 -14.97
CA TYR A 451 17.86 4.07 -16.23
C TYR A 451 18.03 5.07 -17.37
N VAL A 452 18.28 6.32 -17.06
CA VAL A 452 18.42 7.41 -18.04
C VAL A 452 19.85 7.89 -18.26
N GLY A 453 20.84 7.19 -17.66
CA GLY A 453 22.25 7.51 -17.81
C GLY A 453 22.73 8.70 -16.96
N GLU A 454 21.99 9.02 -15.86
CA GLU A 454 22.37 10.04 -14.88
C GLU A 454 22.57 9.47 -13.46
N PRO A 455 23.35 8.38 -13.27
CA PRO A 455 23.48 7.70 -11.98
C PRO A 455 24.05 8.60 -10.87
N TRP A 456 24.76 9.66 -11.22
CA TRP A 456 25.24 10.64 -10.26
C TRP A 456 24.11 11.37 -9.52
N LYS A 457 22.93 11.52 -10.13
CA LYS A 457 21.73 12.07 -9.45
C LYS A 457 21.15 11.08 -8.45
N THR A 458 21.10 9.78 -8.79
CA THR A 458 20.77 8.73 -7.81
C THR A 458 21.69 8.82 -6.59
N GLN A 459 23.00 8.89 -6.80
CA GLN A 459 24.00 8.95 -5.71
C GLN A 459 23.81 10.16 -4.81
N LYS A 460 23.52 11.32 -5.40
CA LYS A 460 23.22 12.56 -4.67
C LYS A 460 21.93 12.43 -3.85
N MET A 461 20.86 11.90 -4.47
CA MET A 461 19.54 11.87 -3.84
C MET A 461 19.46 10.79 -2.76
N SER A 462 19.97 9.57 -3.01
CA SER A 462 20.00 8.50 -2.00
C SER A 462 20.82 8.92 -0.75
N ARG A 463 21.97 9.63 -0.94
CA ARG A 463 22.73 10.17 0.18
C ARG A 463 21.94 11.23 0.95
N ARG A 464 21.19 12.09 0.26
CA ARG A 464 20.34 13.09 0.89
C ARG A 464 19.25 12.42 1.76
N LEU A 465 18.58 11.39 1.22
CA LEU A 465 17.55 10.63 1.94
C LEU A 465 18.12 9.92 3.17
N LEU A 466 19.28 9.24 3.05
CA LEU A 466 19.94 8.61 4.19
C LEU A 466 20.25 9.60 5.33
N ASN A 467 20.63 10.83 4.99
CA ASN A 467 21.03 11.83 5.97
C ASN A 467 19.85 12.62 6.57
N GLU A 468 18.76 12.83 5.81
CA GLU A 468 17.66 13.71 6.21
C GLU A 468 16.45 12.96 6.77
N MET A 469 16.31 11.62 6.49
CA MET A 469 15.11 10.86 6.82
C MET A 469 15.31 9.83 7.94
N TYR A 470 16.55 9.64 8.42
CA TYR A 470 16.89 8.69 9.47
C TYR A 470 17.77 9.34 10.53
N HIS A 471 17.37 9.25 11.79
CA HIS A 471 18.07 9.89 12.91
C HIS A 471 18.20 8.92 14.11
N PRO A 472 19.29 9.01 14.93
CA PRO A 472 19.48 8.16 16.10
C PRO A 472 18.67 8.66 17.30
N THR A 473 17.34 8.70 17.16
CA THR A 473 16.40 9.17 18.18
C THR A 473 15.17 8.25 18.19
N PRO A 474 14.36 8.22 19.26
CA PRO A 474 13.14 7.43 19.28
C PRO A 474 12.17 7.72 18.12
N GLU A 475 12.13 8.98 17.63
CA GLU A 475 11.33 9.44 16.48
C GLU A 475 12.17 9.45 15.20
N GLY A 476 13.19 8.58 15.11
CA GLY A 476 14.24 8.69 14.09
C GLY A 476 13.88 8.15 12.71
N ILE A 477 12.77 7.45 12.54
CA ILE A 477 12.25 6.97 11.25
C ILE A 477 11.10 7.87 10.81
N ILE A 478 11.16 8.37 9.59
CA ILE A 478 10.05 9.12 8.99
C ILE A 478 8.96 8.16 8.54
N GLY A 479 7.72 8.40 8.95
CA GLY A 479 6.56 7.54 8.64
C GLY A 479 6.49 6.29 9.51
N ASN A 480 5.72 5.31 9.04
CA ASN A 480 5.62 4.00 9.68
C ASN A 480 6.80 3.11 9.29
N GLU A 481 7.16 2.17 10.15
CA GLU A 481 8.29 1.26 9.89
C GLU A 481 7.93 0.14 8.89
N ASP A 482 6.67 -0.28 8.89
CA ASP A 482 6.03 -1.21 7.97
C ASP A 482 6.74 -2.55 7.81
N CYS A 483 6.81 -3.24 8.94
CA CYS A 483 7.30 -4.62 9.02
C CYS A 483 8.72 -4.82 8.47
N GLY A 484 9.60 -3.84 8.67
CA GLY A 484 10.98 -3.89 8.25
C GLY A 484 11.28 -3.21 6.92
N GLN A 485 10.29 -2.68 6.20
CA GLN A 485 10.50 -2.08 4.88
C GLN A 485 11.33 -0.81 4.94
N MET A 486 11.01 0.14 5.83
CA MET A 486 11.77 1.39 5.97
C MET A 486 13.21 1.12 6.40
N SER A 487 13.39 0.19 7.32
CA SER A 487 14.71 -0.26 7.79
C SER A 487 15.50 -0.96 6.69
N ALA A 488 14.89 -1.84 5.92
CA ALA A 488 15.55 -2.54 4.81
C ALA A 488 15.95 -1.59 3.67
N TRP A 489 15.13 -0.54 3.41
CA TRP A 489 15.52 0.53 2.49
C TRP A 489 16.83 1.21 2.94
N TYR A 490 16.90 1.57 4.25
CA TYR A 490 18.12 2.16 4.83
C TYR A 490 19.34 1.22 4.73
N ILE A 491 19.16 -0.07 5.09
CA ILE A 491 20.23 -1.08 5.05
C ILE A 491 20.77 -1.23 3.62
N LEU A 492 19.92 -1.52 2.64
CA LEU A 492 20.33 -1.71 1.25
C LEU A 492 20.98 -0.45 0.69
N SER A 493 20.36 0.72 0.91
CA SER A 493 20.87 2.01 0.42
C SER A 493 22.23 2.36 1.03
N SER A 494 22.43 2.09 2.33
CA SER A 494 23.71 2.33 3.01
C SER A 494 24.80 1.35 2.58
N MET A 495 24.44 0.17 2.03
CA MET A 495 25.36 -0.75 1.37
C MET A 495 25.71 -0.32 -0.06
N GLY A 496 25.05 0.67 -0.63
CA GLY A 496 25.22 1.11 -2.01
C GLY A 496 24.42 0.31 -3.03
N LEU A 497 23.34 -0.35 -2.60
CA LEU A 497 22.49 -1.24 -3.40
C LEU A 497 21.01 -0.89 -3.21
N TYR A 498 20.17 -1.18 -4.22
CA TYR A 498 18.71 -1.16 -4.08
C TYR A 498 18.03 -2.05 -5.14
N SER A 499 16.96 -2.77 -4.80
CA SER A 499 16.18 -3.56 -5.75
C SER A 499 14.97 -2.75 -6.26
N VAL A 500 15.11 -2.10 -7.43
CA VAL A 500 14.01 -1.33 -8.03
C VAL A 500 12.88 -2.23 -8.51
N CYS A 501 13.22 -3.41 -9.04
CA CYS A 501 12.27 -4.36 -9.61
C CYS A 501 12.58 -5.78 -9.12
N PRO A 502 12.06 -6.19 -7.94
CA PRO A 502 12.14 -7.58 -7.50
C PRO A 502 11.60 -8.53 -8.59
N GLY A 503 12.27 -9.67 -8.80
CA GLY A 503 12.02 -10.56 -9.94
C GLY A 503 12.86 -10.26 -11.19
N SER A 504 13.63 -9.16 -11.22
CA SER A 504 14.59 -8.87 -12.30
C SER A 504 15.97 -9.49 -12.08
N ASN A 505 16.26 -9.99 -10.91
CA ASN A 505 17.59 -10.45 -10.48
C ASN A 505 18.66 -9.35 -10.36
N GLU A 506 18.29 -8.07 -10.35
CA GLU A 506 19.21 -6.94 -10.36
C GLU A 506 19.06 -6.06 -9.12
N TYR A 507 20.21 -5.56 -8.66
CA TYR A 507 20.31 -4.49 -7.66
C TYR A 507 21.00 -3.29 -8.31
N VAL A 508 20.34 -2.15 -8.32
CA VAL A 508 20.93 -0.91 -8.84
C VAL A 508 21.99 -0.40 -7.88
N LEU A 509 23.01 0.28 -8.43
CA LEU A 509 24.12 0.81 -7.67
C LEU A 509 23.85 2.26 -7.24
N THR A 510 24.17 2.52 -5.98
CA THR A 510 24.29 3.87 -5.40
C THR A 510 25.53 3.95 -4.53
N THR A 511 25.73 5.03 -3.80
CA THR A 511 26.96 5.23 -3.01
C THR A 511 26.84 4.63 -1.62
N PRO A 512 27.75 3.71 -1.21
CA PRO A 512 27.78 3.22 0.16
C PRO A 512 27.95 4.36 1.19
N LEU A 513 27.37 4.18 2.38
CA LEU A 513 27.49 5.13 3.50
C LEU A 513 28.75 4.87 4.36
N PHE A 514 29.21 3.62 4.41
CA PHE A 514 30.30 3.16 5.25
C PHE A 514 31.57 2.85 4.41
N GLU A 515 32.76 2.97 5.02
CA GLU A 515 34.03 2.61 4.40
C GLU A 515 34.09 1.12 4.11
N LYS A 516 33.50 0.30 4.99
CA LYS A 516 33.45 -1.14 4.83
C LYS A 516 32.13 -1.70 5.35
N VAL A 517 31.52 -2.59 4.56
CA VAL A 517 30.40 -3.42 4.97
C VAL A 517 30.76 -4.87 4.72
N VAL A 518 30.52 -5.74 5.69
CA VAL A 518 30.71 -7.20 5.56
C VAL A 518 29.35 -7.86 5.69
N VAL A 519 28.92 -8.59 4.65
CA VAL A 519 27.67 -9.32 4.60
C VAL A 519 27.96 -10.82 4.64
N HIS A 520 27.45 -11.51 5.66
CA HIS A 520 27.42 -12.96 5.70
C HIS A 520 26.22 -13.47 4.91
N LEU A 521 26.47 -13.96 3.70
CA LEU A 521 25.43 -14.38 2.78
C LEU A 521 24.80 -15.72 3.20
N ALA A 522 23.52 -15.92 2.89
CA ALA A 522 22.76 -17.12 3.24
C ALA A 522 23.40 -18.43 2.73
N ASN A 523 24.21 -18.38 1.67
CA ASN A 523 24.94 -19.54 1.14
C ASN A 523 26.28 -19.83 1.84
N GLY A 524 26.58 -19.15 2.96
CA GLY A 524 27.79 -19.30 3.76
C GLY A 524 29.01 -18.53 3.21
N ARG A 525 28.90 -17.80 2.10
CA ARG A 525 29.96 -16.94 1.58
C ARG A 525 29.90 -15.57 2.27
N THR A 526 30.98 -14.78 2.07
CA THR A 526 31.06 -13.41 2.56
C THR A 526 31.20 -12.44 1.40
N LEU A 527 30.40 -11.37 1.40
CA LEU A 527 30.55 -10.22 0.51
C LEU A 527 31.10 -9.06 1.34
N THR A 528 32.25 -8.50 0.91
CA THR A 528 32.83 -7.30 1.52
C THR A 528 32.67 -6.13 0.57
N ILE A 529 31.97 -5.09 0.99
CA ILE A 529 31.79 -3.85 0.23
C ILE A 529 32.76 -2.83 0.79
N LEU A 530 33.53 -2.19 -0.09
CA LEU A 530 34.54 -1.19 0.29
C LEU A 530 34.32 0.13 -0.46
N ALA A 531 34.42 1.25 0.25
CA ALA A 531 34.35 2.58 -0.32
C ALA A 531 35.38 3.52 0.32
N ASN A 532 36.01 4.38 -0.48
CA ASN A 532 37.00 5.32 0.02
C ASN A 532 36.35 6.62 0.51
N ASP A 533 36.44 6.89 1.82
CA ASP A 533 35.96 8.13 2.47
C ASP A 533 34.54 8.54 2.01
N PRO A 534 33.51 7.68 2.18
CA PRO A 534 32.18 7.91 1.66
C PRO A 534 31.44 9.05 2.36
N GLN A 535 31.90 9.50 3.50
CA GLN A 535 31.35 10.67 4.19
C GLN A 535 31.62 11.97 3.42
N LYS A 536 32.75 12.04 2.69
CA LYS A 536 33.16 13.18 1.88
C LYS A 536 32.85 12.97 0.40
N ASN A 537 33.09 11.77 -0.09
CA ASN A 537 33.01 11.39 -1.50
C ASN A 537 31.68 10.66 -1.74
N ILE A 538 30.77 11.28 -2.46
CA ILE A 538 29.44 10.71 -2.69
C ILE A 538 29.20 10.26 -4.14
N TYR A 539 30.17 10.43 -5.04
CA TYR A 539 29.99 10.12 -6.45
C TYR A 539 30.90 8.98 -6.91
N ILE A 540 30.32 7.96 -7.53
CA ILE A 540 31.01 6.78 -8.02
C ILE A 540 31.82 7.12 -9.27
N THR A 541 33.11 6.85 -9.24
CA THR A 541 34.00 6.94 -10.41
C THR A 541 34.29 5.56 -10.99
N LYS A 542 34.36 4.51 -10.16
CA LYS A 542 34.65 3.14 -10.60
C LYS A 542 33.98 2.16 -9.64
N VAL A 543 33.53 1.01 -10.16
CA VAL A 543 33.06 -0.14 -9.36
C VAL A 543 33.79 -1.38 -9.84
N GLU A 544 34.24 -2.23 -8.91
CA GLU A 544 34.95 -3.50 -9.19
C GLU A 544 34.39 -4.60 -8.31
N LEU A 545 34.13 -5.78 -8.90
CA LEU A 545 33.84 -7.01 -8.17
C LEU A 545 35.02 -7.98 -8.36
N ASN A 546 35.71 -8.34 -7.27
CA ASN A 546 36.87 -9.23 -7.28
C ASN A 546 37.96 -8.77 -8.28
N GLY A 547 38.18 -7.46 -8.37
CA GLY A 547 39.17 -6.83 -9.28
C GLY A 547 38.67 -6.68 -10.73
N LYS A 548 37.49 -7.17 -11.08
CA LYS A 548 36.87 -6.98 -12.40
C LYS A 548 35.96 -5.76 -12.40
N GLN A 549 36.19 -4.84 -13.32
CA GLN A 549 35.40 -3.62 -13.45
C GLN A 549 33.94 -3.90 -13.86
N ILE A 550 32.99 -3.18 -13.24
CA ILE A 550 31.58 -3.16 -13.51
C ILE A 550 31.23 -1.79 -14.09
N ASP A 551 30.82 -1.74 -15.35
CA ASP A 551 30.43 -0.51 -16.05
C ASP A 551 28.94 -0.23 -15.97
N THR A 552 28.13 -1.26 -15.65
CA THR A 552 26.68 -1.15 -15.49
C THR A 552 26.29 -0.32 -14.27
N ASN A 553 25.07 0.21 -14.27
CA ASN A 553 24.44 0.88 -13.13
C ASN A 553 23.74 -0.10 -12.17
N PHE A 554 23.98 -1.39 -12.36
CA PHE A 554 23.41 -2.48 -11.57
C PHE A 554 24.44 -3.62 -11.42
N ILE A 555 24.15 -4.51 -10.47
CA ILE A 555 24.81 -5.78 -10.24
C ILE A 555 23.75 -6.87 -10.08
N THR A 556 24.03 -8.10 -10.57
CA THR A 556 23.06 -9.18 -10.45
C THR A 556 23.15 -9.89 -9.09
N TYR A 557 22.03 -10.51 -8.68
CA TYR A 557 21.96 -11.35 -7.49
C TYR A 557 23.03 -12.44 -7.47
N ASP A 558 23.24 -13.14 -8.60
CA ASP A 558 24.24 -14.19 -8.70
C ASP A 558 25.67 -13.67 -8.44
N CYS A 559 25.97 -12.46 -8.92
CA CYS A 559 27.23 -11.80 -8.67
C CYS A 559 27.41 -11.49 -7.18
N LEU A 560 26.39 -10.99 -6.50
CA LEU A 560 26.42 -10.73 -5.05
C LEU A 560 26.58 -12.03 -4.25
N MET A 561 25.78 -13.07 -4.57
CA MET A 561 25.84 -14.38 -3.91
C MET A 561 27.14 -15.14 -4.21
N GLY A 562 27.89 -14.72 -5.23
CA GLY A 562 29.25 -15.18 -5.47
C GLY A 562 30.21 -14.82 -4.35
N GLY A 563 29.94 -13.76 -3.61
CA GLY A 563 30.76 -13.22 -2.54
C GLY A 563 32.08 -12.59 -3.06
N GLY A 564 32.98 -12.30 -2.13
CA GLY A 564 34.24 -11.64 -2.41
C GLY A 564 34.20 -10.15 -2.12
N GLU A 565 34.89 -9.35 -2.91
CA GLU A 565 35.08 -7.92 -2.68
C GLU A 565 34.38 -7.07 -3.75
N LEU A 566 33.43 -6.25 -3.34
CA LEU A 566 32.81 -5.20 -4.15
C LEU A 566 33.39 -3.85 -3.75
N ARG A 567 34.18 -3.25 -4.62
CA ARG A 567 34.92 -2.01 -4.34
C ARG A 567 34.32 -0.83 -5.12
N PHE A 568 33.98 0.23 -4.41
CA PHE A 568 33.59 1.52 -4.95
C PHE A 568 34.73 2.51 -4.82
N THR A 569 35.17 3.10 -5.94
CA THR A 569 36.05 4.26 -5.93
C THR A 569 35.19 5.51 -6.09
N LEU A 570 35.25 6.40 -5.09
CA LEU A 570 34.39 7.55 -4.95
C LEU A 570 35.15 8.87 -5.13
N SER A 571 34.44 9.95 -5.46
CA SER A 571 34.91 11.33 -5.61
C SER A 571 33.90 12.30 -4.98
N ASP A 572 34.41 13.50 -4.62
CA ASP A 572 33.60 14.66 -4.18
C ASP A 572 32.86 15.36 -5.35
N LYS A 573 33.19 15.03 -6.60
CA LYS A 573 32.63 15.63 -7.81
C LYS A 573 31.83 14.59 -8.61
N PRO A 574 30.66 14.97 -9.18
CA PRO A 574 29.82 14.07 -9.96
C PRO A 574 30.56 13.59 -11.23
N ASN A 575 30.56 12.28 -11.44
CA ASN A 575 31.05 11.66 -12.66
C ASN A 575 29.86 11.52 -13.66
N LYS A 576 29.82 12.46 -14.63
CA LYS A 576 28.74 12.50 -15.62
C LYS A 576 29.01 11.64 -16.86
N SER A 577 30.10 10.86 -16.88
CA SER A 577 30.46 9.99 -18.02
C SER A 577 30.27 8.51 -17.73
N ARG A 578 30.22 8.10 -16.46
CA ARG A 578 29.99 6.70 -16.07
C ARG A 578 28.50 6.35 -16.19
N GLY A 579 28.19 5.16 -16.73
CA GLY A 579 26.85 4.61 -16.75
C GLY A 579 25.87 5.33 -17.66
N THR A 580 26.36 6.04 -18.69
CA THR A 580 25.55 6.83 -19.62
C THR A 580 25.08 6.03 -20.85
N ALA A 581 25.79 4.96 -21.18
CA ALA A 581 25.46 4.13 -22.33
C ALA A 581 24.20 3.27 -22.07
N GLU A 582 23.40 3.04 -23.10
CA GLU A 582 22.11 2.34 -22.99
C GLU A 582 22.23 0.94 -22.36
N GLN A 583 23.28 0.19 -22.75
CA GLN A 583 23.55 -1.15 -22.20
C GLN A 583 23.96 -1.15 -20.72
N THR A 584 24.24 0.01 -20.12
CA THR A 584 24.58 0.13 -18.70
C THR A 584 23.34 0.33 -17.82
N ALA A 585 22.17 0.58 -18.43
CA ALA A 585 20.90 0.75 -17.75
C ALA A 585 20.41 -0.57 -17.14
N PRO A 586 19.72 -0.54 -16.00
CA PRO A 586 19.09 -1.72 -15.41
C PRO A 586 18.00 -2.33 -16.29
N TYR A 587 17.50 -3.50 -15.89
CA TYR A 587 16.43 -4.21 -16.57
C TYR A 587 15.17 -3.36 -16.77
N SER A 588 14.59 -3.47 -17.97
CA SER A 588 13.23 -3.03 -18.29
C SER A 588 12.64 -4.00 -19.32
N TYR A 589 11.33 -4.25 -19.22
CA TYR A 589 10.64 -5.16 -20.15
C TYR A 589 10.69 -4.65 -21.59
N THR A 590 10.26 -3.40 -21.82
CA THR A 590 10.28 -2.79 -23.17
C THR A 590 11.71 -2.45 -23.56
N ARG A 591 12.21 -3.10 -24.61
CA ARG A 591 13.55 -2.83 -25.19
C ARG A 591 13.46 -2.14 -26.54
N ASP A 592 12.39 -2.42 -27.29
CA ASP A 592 12.17 -1.87 -28.61
C ASP A 592 11.56 -0.47 -28.53
N LYS A 593 11.67 0.27 -29.63
CA LYS A 593 11.03 1.57 -29.76
C LYS A 593 9.54 1.38 -30.04
N VAL A 594 8.69 1.93 -29.19
CA VAL A 594 7.22 1.87 -29.30
C VAL A 594 6.68 3.30 -29.39
N VAL A 595 5.70 3.54 -30.24
CA VAL A 595 5.01 4.84 -30.27
C VAL A 595 4.14 4.97 -29.03
N SER A 596 4.22 6.12 -28.33
CA SER A 596 3.38 6.42 -27.17
C SER A 596 1.91 6.45 -27.56
N ILE A 597 1.05 5.99 -26.65
CA ILE A 597 -0.40 6.02 -26.87
C ILE A 597 -0.85 7.46 -27.19
N PRO A 598 -1.70 7.68 -28.22
CA PRO A 598 -2.30 8.98 -28.45
C PRO A 598 -3.14 9.45 -27.26
N TYR A 599 -3.29 10.75 -27.15
CA TYR A 599 -4.16 11.39 -26.14
C TYR A 599 -4.98 12.51 -26.77
N VAL A 600 -6.03 12.95 -26.07
CA VAL A 600 -6.77 14.18 -26.41
C VAL A 600 -6.21 15.32 -25.59
N ASP A 601 -6.01 16.49 -26.24
CA ASP A 601 -5.43 17.65 -25.59
C ASP A 601 -6.35 18.27 -24.52
N LYS A 602 -7.65 18.11 -24.70
CA LYS A 602 -8.69 18.54 -23.73
C LYS A 602 -9.65 17.41 -23.42
N ASP A 603 -10.01 17.27 -22.14
CA ASP A 603 -10.96 16.25 -21.71
C ASP A 603 -12.29 16.36 -22.48
N LEU A 604 -12.71 15.25 -23.13
CA LEU A 604 -13.99 15.16 -23.84
C LEU A 604 -15.09 14.76 -22.86
N ASN A 605 -15.44 15.68 -21.96
CA ASN A 605 -16.55 15.48 -21.02
C ASN A 605 -17.90 15.48 -21.78
N LEU A 606 -18.99 15.29 -21.03
CA LEU A 606 -20.35 15.47 -21.53
C LEU A 606 -20.48 16.85 -22.21
N PHE A 607 -20.93 16.90 -23.48
CA PHE A 607 -20.98 18.15 -24.27
C PHE A 607 -22.34 18.46 -24.84
N GLN A 608 -22.63 19.73 -25.07
CA GLN A 608 -23.77 20.22 -25.83
C GLN A 608 -23.33 20.81 -27.19
N GLY A 609 -24.22 20.76 -28.20
CA GLY A 609 -23.92 21.26 -29.52
C GLY A 609 -22.85 20.44 -30.22
N SER A 610 -21.60 20.93 -30.22
CA SER A 610 -20.44 20.25 -30.78
C SER A 610 -19.23 20.35 -29.86
N VAL A 611 -18.35 19.35 -29.95
CA VAL A 611 -17.06 19.31 -29.26
C VAL A 611 -15.93 19.16 -30.27
N VAL A 612 -14.81 19.83 -30.04
CA VAL A 612 -13.61 19.72 -30.87
C VAL A 612 -12.70 18.63 -30.29
N VAL A 613 -12.27 17.72 -31.15
CA VAL A 613 -11.29 16.67 -30.81
C VAL A 613 -9.94 17.08 -31.38
N GLU A 614 -8.96 17.21 -30.49
CA GLU A 614 -7.57 17.46 -30.79
C GLU A 614 -6.72 16.28 -30.30
N LEU A 615 -6.05 15.58 -31.21
CA LEU A 615 -5.26 14.39 -30.91
C LEU A 615 -3.77 14.72 -30.95
N ALA A 616 -3.02 14.21 -29.99
CA ALA A 616 -1.57 14.32 -29.93
C ALA A 616 -0.92 13.03 -29.44
N THR A 617 0.40 12.94 -29.50
CA THR A 617 1.23 11.87 -28.90
C THR A 617 2.57 12.47 -28.48
N THR A 618 3.15 11.94 -27.43
CA THR A 618 4.48 12.40 -26.93
C THR A 618 5.62 11.93 -27.87
N THR A 619 5.41 10.93 -28.74
CA THR A 619 6.42 10.49 -29.69
C THR A 619 6.53 11.45 -30.87
N GLN A 620 7.58 12.24 -30.91
CA GLN A 620 7.82 13.22 -31.99
C GLN A 620 7.84 12.57 -33.36
N GLY A 621 7.13 13.19 -34.34
CA GLY A 621 7.08 12.74 -35.72
C GLY A 621 6.25 11.48 -35.98
N ALA A 622 5.52 10.98 -34.98
CA ALA A 622 4.57 9.89 -35.20
C ALA A 622 3.31 10.37 -35.93
N LYS A 623 2.76 9.55 -36.81
CA LYS A 623 1.47 9.77 -37.49
C LYS A 623 0.36 9.15 -36.64
N ILE A 624 -0.69 9.92 -36.35
CA ILE A 624 -1.88 9.41 -35.64
C ILE A 624 -2.94 9.03 -36.70
N ARG A 625 -3.45 7.81 -36.60
CA ARG A 625 -4.59 7.31 -37.39
C ARG A 625 -5.78 7.13 -36.45
N TYR A 626 -6.98 7.42 -36.96
CA TYR A 626 -8.19 7.34 -36.10
C TYR A 626 -9.41 6.82 -36.84
N THR A 627 -10.38 6.33 -36.09
CA THR A 627 -11.71 5.87 -36.56
C THR A 627 -12.81 6.49 -35.70
N LEU A 628 -14.02 6.59 -36.23
CA LEU A 628 -15.22 7.14 -35.58
C LEU A 628 -16.39 6.17 -35.53
N ASP A 629 -16.16 4.93 -35.95
CA ASP A 629 -17.14 3.84 -36.05
C ASP A 629 -16.87 2.69 -35.07
N GLY A 630 -15.88 2.86 -34.20
CA GLY A 630 -15.47 1.87 -33.21
C GLY A 630 -14.52 0.78 -33.74
N SER A 631 -14.16 0.78 -35.02
CA SER A 631 -13.15 -0.13 -35.58
C SER A 631 -11.74 0.21 -35.06
N GLU A 632 -10.85 -0.78 -35.06
CA GLU A 632 -9.45 -0.59 -34.68
C GLU A 632 -8.69 0.19 -35.76
N PRO A 633 -7.97 1.29 -35.37
CA PRO A 633 -7.18 2.07 -36.33
C PRO A 633 -6.01 1.28 -36.92
N THR A 634 -5.91 1.28 -38.25
CA THR A 634 -4.81 0.71 -39.05
C THR A 634 -4.05 1.82 -39.75
N GLU A 635 -2.96 1.49 -40.47
CA GLU A 635 -2.21 2.45 -41.27
C GLU A 635 -3.05 3.04 -42.45
N GLU A 636 -4.17 2.42 -42.80
CA GLU A 636 -5.11 2.86 -43.85
C GLU A 636 -6.26 3.73 -43.28
N SER A 637 -6.44 3.78 -41.98
CA SER A 637 -7.48 4.60 -41.31
C SER A 637 -7.24 6.10 -41.55
N PHE A 638 -8.20 6.95 -41.20
CA PHE A 638 -8.06 8.41 -41.36
C PHE A 638 -6.80 8.94 -40.71
N LEU A 639 -6.00 9.68 -41.47
CA LEU A 639 -4.82 10.37 -40.94
C LEU A 639 -5.25 11.66 -40.26
N TYR A 640 -4.91 11.80 -38.96
CA TYR A 640 -5.11 13.03 -38.24
C TYR A 640 -4.14 14.11 -38.72
N LYS A 641 -4.69 15.25 -39.17
CA LYS A 641 -3.92 16.41 -39.65
C LYS A 641 -4.30 17.70 -38.90
N HIS A 642 -5.56 17.83 -38.52
CA HIS A 642 -6.14 19.02 -37.91
C HIS A 642 -7.25 18.59 -36.94
N PRO A 643 -7.56 19.41 -35.91
CA PRO A 643 -8.72 19.20 -35.04
C PRO A 643 -10.01 19.04 -35.84
N PHE A 644 -10.92 18.19 -35.37
CA PHE A 644 -12.21 17.95 -36.01
C PHE A 644 -13.34 18.02 -34.98
N SER A 645 -14.56 18.33 -35.47
CA SER A 645 -15.72 18.51 -34.59
C SER A 645 -16.64 17.30 -34.61
N LEU A 646 -17.15 16.93 -33.43
CA LEU A 646 -18.22 15.95 -33.26
C LEU A 646 -19.51 16.66 -32.80
N ASN A 647 -20.65 16.26 -33.36
CA ASN A 647 -21.98 16.84 -33.03
C ASN A 647 -22.97 15.77 -32.55
N LYS A 648 -22.51 14.52 -32.36
CA LYS A 648 -23.27 13.39 -31.83
C LYS A 648 -22.36 12.54 -30.95
N THR A 649 -22.96 11.73 -30.10
CA THR A 649 -22.21 10.72 -29.34
C THR A 649 -21.41 9.85 -30.30
N THR A 650 -20.09 9.80 -30.09
CA THR A 650 -19.16 9.14 -31.01
C THR A 650 -18.03 8.45 -30.23
N GLN A 651 -17.76 7.20 -30.57
CA GLN A 651 -16.55 6.52 -30.11
C GLN A 651 -15.37 6.91 -30.99
N VAL A 652 -14.36 7.53 -30.40
CA VAL A 652 -13.11 7.88 -31.06
C VAL A 652 -12.06 6.85 -30.67
N LYS A 653 -11.48 6.17 -31.67
CA LYS A 653 -10.29 5.34 -31.47
C LYS A 653 -9.12 5.95 -32.22
N ALA A 654 -7.92 5.95 -31.63
CA ALA A 654 -6.72 6.50 -32.25
C ALA A 654 -5.49 5.65 -31.93
N ARG A 655 -4.59 5.54 -32.91
CA ARG A 655 -3.35 4.78 -32.83
C ARG A 655 -2.21 5.53 -33.49
N GLY A 656 -1.03 5.50 -32.88
CA GLY A 656 0.19 6.13 -33.38
C GLY A 656 1.06 5.15 -34.19
N PHE A 657 1.63 5.65 -35.28
CA PHE A 657 2.52 4.90 -36.17
C PHE A 657 3.76 5.72 -36.53
N LYS A 658 4.93 5.08 -36.53
CA LYS A 658 6.20 5.70 -36.91
C LYS A 658 7.14 4.64 -37.46
N GLU A 659 7.83 4.93 -38.56
CA GLU A 659 8.82 4.04 -39.15
C GLU A 659 9.94 3.70 -38.16
N GLY A 660 10.28 2.41 -38.05
CA GLY A 660 11.27 1.92 -37.06
C GLY A 660 10.77 1.82 -35.62
N TYR A 661 9.45 1.98 -35.38
CA TYR A 661 8.80 1.83 -34.08
C TYR A 661 7.66 0.81 -34.18
N HIS A 662 7.41 0.09 -33.09
CA HIS A 662 6.15 -0.64 -32.98
C HIS A 662 4.99 0.36 -32.83
N PRO A 663 3.81 0.06 -33.41
CA PRO A 663 2.63 0.89 -33.25
C PRO A 663 2.23 1.04 -31.76
N SER A 664 1.61 2.16 -31.42
CA SER A 664 1.10 2.38 -30.05
C SER A 664 -0.04 1.42 -29.70
N ARG A 665 -0.38 1.35 -28.41
CA ARG A 665 -1.72 0.91 -27.99
C ARG A 665 -2.77 1.87 -28.54
N VAL A 666 -4.04 1.41 -28.54
CA VAL A 666 -5.17 2.18 -29.07
C VAL A 666 -5.78 3.02 -27.94
N LEU A 667 -5.83 4.33 -28.13
CA LEU A 667 -6.71 5.20 -27.37
C LEU A 667 -8.16 4.88 -27.74
N SER A 668 -9.04 4.69 -26.77
CA SER A 668 -10.49 4.53 -26.98
C SER A 668 -11.25 5.40 -25.98
N ILE A 669 -12.01 6.36 -26.48
CA ILE A 669 -12.85 7.28 -25.69
C ILE A 669 -14.21 7.46 -26.35
N ILE A 670 -15.23 7.75 -25.56
CA ILE A 670 -16.57 8.08 -26.04
C ILE A 670 -16.84 9.56 -25.72
N ALA A 671 -16.98 10.37 -26.75
CA ALA A 671 -17.48 11.71 -26.64
C ALA A 671 -19.01 11.64 -26.52
N LEU A 672 -19.55 11.94 -25.34
CA LEU A 672 -20.98 11.84 -25.04
C LEU A 672 -21.68 13.17 -25.29
N LYS A 673 -22.63 13.21 -26.24
CA LYS A 673 -23.52 14.38 -26.40
C LYS A 673 -24.61 14.34 -25.34
N ALA A 674 -24.72 15.43 -24.60
CA ALA A 674 -25.72 15.59 -23.56
C ALA A 674 -27.11 15.89 -24.14
N GLU A 675 -28.12 15.27 -23.55
CA GLU A 675 -29.51 15.70 -23.64
C GLU A 675 -29.88 16.38 -22.33
N LEU A 676 -30.52 17.58 -22.40
CA LEU A 676 -30.95 18.27 -21.20
C LEU A 676 -32.07 17.50 -20.50
N LYS A 677 -31.97 17.37 -19.18
CA LYS A 677 -33.11 16.96 -18.34
C LYS A 677 -34.09 18.10 -18.23
N ASP A 678 -35.35 17.83 -18.48
CA ASP A 678 -36.44 18.83 -18.40
C ASP A 678 -36.60 19.35 -16.97
N ALA A 679 -36.78 20.64 -16.84
CA ALA A 679 -37.06 21.26 -15.55
C ALA A 679 -38.44 20.88 -15.04
N LEU A 680 -38.58 20.69 -13.73
CA LEU A 680 -39.88 20.43 -13.08
C LEU A 680 -40.76 21.67 -13.11
N SER A 681 -42.02 21.47 -13.47
CA SER A 681 -43.07 22.53 -13.46
C SER A 681 -43.61 22.70 -12.03
N VAL A 682 -42.81 23.26 -11.13
CA VAL A 682 -43.14 23.45 -9.71
C VAL A 682 -42.88 24.89 -9.27
N HIS A 683 -43.59 25.34 -8.24
CA HIS A 683 -43.44 26.69 -7.67
C HIS A 683 -43.23 26.57 -6.14
N PRO A 684 -42.04 26.14 -5.70
CA PRO A 684 -41.77 26.00 -4.28
C PRO A 684 -41.79 27.35 -3.58
N VAL A 685 -42.36 27.39 -2.38
CA VAL A 685 -42.56 28.64 -1.60
C VAL A 685 -41.57 28.73 -0.42
N GLN A 686 -40.86 27.67 -0.08
CA GLN A 686 -39.99 27.64 1.07
C GLN A 686 -38.55 27.29 0.65
N ASN A 687 -37.61 28.16 0.96
CA ASN A 687 -36.17 27.81 0.87
C ASN A 687 -35.80 26.85 1.96
N GLY A 688 -34.93 25.89 1.62
CA GLY A 688 -34.41 24.92 2.57
C GLY A 688 -34.22 23.54 2.00
N VAL A 689 -33.82 22.63 2.85
CA VAL A 689 -33.47 21.23 2.58
C VAL A 689 -34.16 20.36 3.61
N THR A 690 -34.96 19.41 3.19
CA THR A 690 -35.47 18.38 4.10
C THR A 690 -34.38 17.39 4.44
N TYR A 691 -34.22 17.03 5.73
CA TYR A 691 -33.31 15.99 6.15
C TYR A 691 -34.01 14.87 6.90
N LYS A 692 -33.44 13.67 6.79
CA LYS A 692 -33.69 12.49 7.61
C LYS A 692 -32.40 12.07 8.28
N TYR A 693 -32.46 11.78 9.59
CA TYR A 693 -31.32 11.39 10.40
C TYR A 693 -31.49 9.97 10.93
N PHE A 694 -30.43 9.19 10.86
CA PHE A 694 -30.36 7.77 11.21
C PHE A 694 -29.11 7.50 12.05
N GLU A 695 -29.11 6.42 12.84
CA GLU A 695 -27.94 5.93 13.58
C GLU A 695 -27.74 4.44 13.31
N GLY A 696 -26.50 4.04 13.02
CA GLY A 696 -26.10 2.66 12.73
C GLY A 696 -24.71 2.58 12.13
N ASN A 697 -24.11 1.41 12.12
CA ASN A 697 -22.82 1.16 11.44
C ASN A 697 -23.09 0.96 9.97
N TYR A 698 -22.55 1.84 9.15
CA TYR A 698 -22.76 1.85 7.71
C TYR A 698 -21.43 1.64 6.99
N GLN A 699 -21.45 0.86 5.91
CA GLN A 699 -20.35 0.68 4.97
C GLN A 699 -20.72 1.21 3.58
N LYS A 700 -22.03 1.51 3.37
CA LYS A 700 -22.57 2.04 2.13
C LYS A 700 -23.81 2.87 2.43
N VAL A 701 -24.05 3.88 1.59
CA VAL A 701 -25.26 4.72 1.69
C VAL A 701 -26.56 3.91 1.60
N THR A 702 -26.57 2.77 0.92
CA THR A 702 -27.72 1.86 0.81
C THR A 702 -28.08 1.18 2.13
N ASP A 703 -27.22 1.26 3.14
CA ASP A 703 -27.48 0.66 4.46
C ASP A 703 -28.25 1.62 5.38
N ILE A 704 -28.23 2.92 5.10
CA ILE A 704 -28.85 3.96 5.93
C ILE A 704 -30.35 3.68 6.12
N GLU A 705 -31.10 3.43 5.04
CA GLU A 705 -32.55 3.21 5.10
C GLU A 705 -32.94 1.83 5.68
N LYS A 706 -31.97 0.97 5.99
CA LYS A 706 -32.21 -0.31 6.70
C LYS A 706 -32.33 -0.11 8.21
N THR A 707 -31.97 1.07 8.72
CA THR A 707 -32.09 1.42 10.14
C THR A 707 -33.31 2.33 10.38
N PRO A 708 -33.80 2.40 11.63
CA PRO A 708 -34.97 3.24 11.94
C PRO A 708 -34.66 4.73 11.74
N LEU A 709 -35.61 5.44 11.15
CA LEU A 709 -35.59 6.91 11.10
C LEU A 709 -35.75 7.47 12.52
N LEU A 710 -34.84 8.31 12.96
CA LEU A 710 -34.83 8.90 14.30
C LEU A 710 -35.38 10.33 14.31
N ARG A 711 -35.04 11.12 13.29
CA ARG A 711 -35.37 12.54 13.24
C ARG A 711 -35.51 13.03 11.79
N THR A 712 -36.42 13.98 11.58
CA THR A 712 -36.57 14.72 10.32
C THR A 712 -36.76 16.19 10.59
N GLY A 713 -36.48 17.04 9.63
CA GLY A 713 -36.68 18.49 9.73
C GLY A 713 -36.25 19.22 8.47
N VAL A 714 -36.12 20.54 8.56
CA VAL A 714 -35.68 21.41 7.48
C VAL A 714 -34.45 22.20 7.94
N LEU A 715 -33.46 22.29 7.07
CA LEU A 715 -32.25 23.09 7.24
C LEU A 715 -32.14 24.12 6.08
N SER A 716 -31.31 25.16 6.23
CA SER A 716 -31.05 26.09 5.14
C SER A 716 -30.16 25.50 4.03
N LYS A 717 -29.30 24.53 4.37
CA LYS A 717 -28.42 23.78 3.47
C LYS A 717 -28.09 22.42 4.11
N PRO A 718 -27.61 21.43 3.37
CA PRO A 718 -27.08 20.20 3.95
C PRO A 718 -26.03 20.50 5.01
N SER A 719 -26.17 19.93 6.20
CA SER A 719 -25.26 20.10 7.33
C SER A 719 -25.36 18.92 8.28
N ILE A 720 -24.22 18.43 8.74
CA ILE A 720 -24.09 17.34 9.69
C ILE A 720 -23.90 17.82 11.14
N GLN A 721 -23.76 19.13 11.36
CA GLN A 721 -23.54 19.73 12.70
C GLN A 721 -24.62 19.41 13.75
N GLY A 722 -25.77 18.89 13.32
CA GLY A 722 -26.85 18.47 14.21
C GLY A 722 -26.85 16.98 14.56
N ALA A 723 -25.81 16.23 14.24
CA ALA A 723 -25.68 14.83 14.61
C ALA A 723 -25.65 14.67 16.13
N SER A 724 -26.22 13.56 16.65
CA SER A 724 -26.24 13.26 18.08
C SER A 724 -24.98 12.47 18.51
N ARG A 725 -24.21 12.02 17.53
CA ARG A 725 -22.97 11.23 17.69
C ARG A 725 -21.87 11.85 16.86
N THR A 726 -20.64 11.50 17.15
CA THR A 726 -19.46 11.73 16.30
C THR A 726 -19.33 10.66 15.21
N ASP A 727 -19.64 9.40 15.55
CA ASP A 727 -19.50 8.26 14.64
C ASP A 727 -20.81 7.49 14.49
N HIS A 728 -20.92 6.64 13.47
CA HIS A 728 -22.02 5.70 13.22
C HIS A 728 -23.39 6.37 13.08
N PHE A 729 -23.47 7.35 12.16
CA PHE A 729 -24.73 8.01 11.83
C PHE A 729 -24.86 8.26 10.32
N GLY A 730 -26.07 8.57 9.86
CA GLY A 730 -26.35 8.87 8.47
C GLY A 730 -27.40 9.96 8.29
N TYR A 731 -27.28 10.68 7.19
CA TYR A 731 -28.24 11.67 6.73
C TYR A 731 -28.71 11.38 5.31
N ILE A 732 -29.97 11.73 5.05
CA ILE A 732 -30.52 11.85 3.69
C ILE A 732 -31.06 13.26 3.58
N PHE A 733 -30.47 14.08 2.71
CA PHE A 733 -30.94 15.43 2.39
C PHE A 733 -31.69 15.37 1.08
N SER A 734 -32.85 16.02 0.98
CA SER A 734 -33.66 16.06 -0.23
C SER A 734 -34.37 17.39 -0.40
N GLY A 735 -34.72 17.69 -1.63
CA GLY A 735 -35.42 18.93 -2.01
C GLY A 735 -35.29 19.24 -3.49
N LEU A 736 -35.49 20.52 -3.81
CA LEU A 736 -35.38 21.04 -5.17
C LEU A 736 -34.18 21.99 -5.25
N ILE A 737 -33.41 21.88 -6.33
CA ILE A 737 -32.35 22.81 -6.67
C ILE A 737 -32.77 23.62 -7.89
N LYS A 738 -32.63 24.94 -7.81
CA LYS A 738 -32.91 25.85 -8.92
C LYS A 738 -31.67 26.16 -9.70
N VAL A 739 -31.53 25.63 -10.92
CA VAL A 739 -30.40 25.90 -11.80
C VAL A 739 -30.64 27.13 -12.67
N PRO A 740 -29.65 28.06 -12.79
CA PRO A 740 -29.85 29.36 -13.40
C PRO A 740 -29.83 29.38 -14.94
N GLU A 741 -29.24 28.38 -15.58
CA GLU A 741 -29.03 28.32 -17.03
C GLU A 741 -29.06 26.87 -17.57
N ASN A 742 -29.32 26.74 -18.88
CA ASN A 742 -29.23 25.44 -19.57
C ASN A 742 -27.77 25.02 -19.74
N GLY A 743 -27.47 23.77 -19.50
CA GLY A 743 -26.13 23.27 -19.82
C GLY A 743 -25.64 22.09 -19.01
N VAL A 744 -24.37 21.76 -19.19
CA VAL A 744 -23.71 20.69 -18.46
C VAL A 744 -23.17 21.24 -17.15
N TYR A 745 -23.69 20.75 -16.05
CA TYR A 745 -23.26 21.07 -14.70
C TYR A 745 -22.23 20.03 -14.25
N THR A 746 -21.21 20.46 -13.53
CA THR A 746 -20.37 19.60 -12.73
C THR A 746 -20.80 19.72 -11.28
N PHE A 747 -21.14 18.59 -10.64
CA PHE A 747 -21.36 18.53 -9.19
C PHE A 747 -20.20 17.83 -8.51
N GLN A 748 -19.90 18.27 -7.28
CA GLN A 748 -18.90 17.64 -6.43
C GLN A 748 -19.48 17.43 -5.03
N THR A 749 -19.21 16.28 -4.43
CA THR A 749 -19.29 16.10 -2.98
C THR A 749 -17.90 15.84 -2.44
N SER A 750 -17.60 16.32 -1.24
CA SER A 750 -16.42 15.93 -0.46
C SER A 750 -16.95 15.49 0.91
N SER A 751 -16.62 14.29 1.30
CA SER A 751 -17.15 13.70 2.53
C SER A 751 -16.14 12.79 3.20
N ASP A 752 -16.22 12.74 4.49
CA ASP A 752 -15.69 11.78 5.42
C ASP A 752 -16.90 11.25 6.19
N ASP A 753 -17.41 10.07 6.03
CA ASP A 753 -17.10 9.00 5.08
C ASP A 753 -17.89 9.16 3.75
N GLY A 754 -18.85 8.26 3.53
CA GLY A 754 -19.51 8.08 2.25
C GLY A 754 -20.60 9.10 1.92
N SER A 755 -20.64 9.55 0.65
CA SER A 755 -21.74 10.33 0.11
C SER A 755 -22.13 9.97 -1.31
N VAL A 756 -23.41 10.12 -1.65
CA VAL A 756 -23.94 9.90 -3.01
C VAL A 756 -24.96 10.96 -3.36
N LEU A 757 -24.81 11.57 -4.53
CA LEU A 757 -25.73 12.60 -5.03
C LEU A 757 -26.53 12.09 -6.23
N TYR A 758 -27.85 12.19 -6.13
CA TYR A 758 -28.80 12.01 -7.24
C TYR A 758 -29.40 13.35 -7.61
N ILE A 759 -29.55 13.61 -8.92
CA ILE A 759 -30.35 14.70 -9.49
C ILE A 759 -31.38 14.06 -10.42
N ASP A 760 -32.66 14.40 -10.24
CA ASP A 760 -33.77 13.81 -10.99
C ASP A 760 -33.75 12.27 -11.04
N ASN A 761 -33.40 11.65 -9.89
CA ASN A 761 -33.20 10.22 -9.71
C ASN A 761 -32.04 9.60 -10.53
N GLU A 762 -31.22 10.40 -11.18
CA GLU A 762 -30.00 9.96 -11.85
C GLU A 762 -28.80 10.09 -10.90
N LEU A 763 -27.97 9.04 -10.80
CA LEU A 763 -26.74 9.07 -10.04
C LEU A 763 -25.74 10.01 -10.69
N VAL A 764 -25.42 11.11 -10.02
CA VAL A 764 -24.48 12.12 -10.53
C VAL A 764 -23.11 12.00 -9.87
N VAL A 765 -23.06 11.94 -8.54
CA VAL A 765 -21.80 11.78 -7.81
C VAL A 765 -21.87 10.53 -6.96
N ASN A 766 -20.88 9.66 -7.12
CA ASN A 766 -20.67 8.49 -6.28
C ASN A 766 -19.38 8.63 -5.48
N ASN A 767 -19.49 8.91 -4.20
CA ASN A 767 -18.42 8.95 -3.21
C ASN A 767 -18.75 8.01 -2.06
N ASP A 768 -19.30 6.81 -2.36
CA ASP A 768 -19.76 5.82 -1.38
C ASP A 768 -18.57 5.01 -0.80
N GLY A 769 -18.72 4.55 0.43
CA GLY A 769 -17.76 3.73 1.18
C GLY A 769 -17.09 4.48 2.33
N SER A 770 -16.48 3.75 3.28
CA SER A 770 -15.71 4.37 4.37
C SER A 770 -14.38 4.90 3.86
N HIS A 771 -14.07 6.16 4.19
CA HIS A 771 -12.85 6.86 3.74
C HIS A 771 -12.71 8.25 4.38
N ALA A 772 -11.46 8.69 4.55
CA ALA A 772 -11.15 10.07 4.93
C ALA A 772 -11.74 11.09 3.93
N ALA A 773 -11.80 12.36 4.30
CA ALA A 773 -12.39 13.42 3.49
C ALA A 773 -11.76 13.54 2.09
N ILE A 774 -12.45 13.04 1.07
CA ILE A 774 -12.05 13.12 -0.34
C ILE A 774 -13.17 13.65 -1.24
N PRO A 775 -12.85 14.39 -2.32
CA PRO A 775 -13.84 14.85 -3.30
C PRO A 775 -14.14 13.78 -4.36
N ALA A 776 -15.39 13.76 -4.84
CA ALA A 776 -15.81 13.07 -6.05
C ALA A 776 -16.67 14.00 -6.91
N THR A 777 -16.56 13.88 -8.24
CA THR A 777 -17.32 14.72 -9.19
C THR A 777 -18.15 13.91 -10.15
N GLY A 778 -19.19 14.54 -10.69
CA GLY A 778 -20.02 13.99 -11.76
C GLY A 778 -20.64 15.08 -12.62
N PHE A 779 -21.15 14.70 -13.78
CA PHE A 779 -21.67 15.60 -14.79
C PHE A 779 -23.13 15.26 -15.10
N ILE A 780 -23.94 16.28 -15.28
CA ILE A 780 -25.33 16.16 -15.75
C ILE A 780 -25.73 17.39 -16.55
N ALA A 781 -26.52 17.19 -17.60
CA ALA A 781 -27.04 18.28 -18.42
C ALA A 781 -28.46 18.62 -17.96
N LEU A 782 -28.69 19.88 -17.56
CA LEU A 782 -29.95 20.34 -16.96
C LEU A 782 -30.53 21.52 -17.75
N GLU A 783 -31.85 21.52 -17.92
CA GLU A 783 -32.55 22.70 -18.36
C GLU A 783 -32.67 23.71 -17.20
N LYS A 784 -32.65 25.01 -17.50
CA LYS A 784 -32.86 26.08 -16.52
C LYS A 784 -34.18 25.88 -15.80
N GLY A 785 -34.18 25.80 -14.48
CA GLY A 785 -35.38 25.60 -13.68
C GLY A 785 -35.14 24.81 -12.40
N PHE A 786 -36.18 24.13 -11.94
CA PHE A 786 -36.07 23.31 -10.74
C PHE A 786 -35.83 21.84 -11.09
N HIS A 787 -34.96 21.20 -10.31
CA HIS A 787 -34.66 19.79 -10.40
C HIS A 787 -34.69 19.17 -9.01
N SER A 788 -35.16 17.93 -8.89
CA SER A 788 -35.14 17.22 -7.63
C SER A 788 -33.70 16.76 -7.30
N TYR A 789 -33.35 16.75 -6.03
CA TYR A 789 -32.08 16.14 -5.62
C TYR A 789 -32.24 15.31 -4.35
N LYS A 790 -31.33 14.32 -4.20
CA LYS A 790 -31.17 13.54 -3.00
C LYS A 790 -29.67 13.32 -2.74
N LEU A 791 -29.21 13.80 -1.59
CA LEU A 791 -27.83 13.64 -1.13
C LEU A 791 -27.82 12.73 0.09
N TYR A 792 -27.19 11.56 -0.05
CA TYR A 792 -26.94 10.62 1.03
C TYR A 792 -25.57 10.91 1.63
N TYR A 793 -25.44 10.71 2.96
CA TYR A 793 -24.21 10.81 3.70
C TYR A 793 -24.25 9.83 4.86
N PHE A 794 -23.11 9.17 5.14
CA PHE A 794 -22.92 8.46 6.39
C PHE A 794 -21.52 8.69 6.94
N GLU A 795 -21.41 8.57 8.24
CA GLU A 795 -20.20 8.56 9.06
C GLU A 795 -20.06 7.18 9.68
N ASP A 796 -18.91 6.53 9.43
CA ASP A 796 -18.56 5.22 10.00
C ASP A 796 -17.66 5.39 11.20
N TYR A 797 -16.45 5.97 11.02
CA TYR A 797 -15.45 6.06 12.07
C TYR A 797 -14.39 7.13 11.75
N GLU A 798 -14.04 7.99 12.73
CA GLU A 798 -13.00 9.02 12.69
C GLU A 798 -13.19 10.13 11.62
N GLY A 799 -13.51 11.31 12.06
CA GLY A 799 -13.50 12.53 11.26
C GLY A 799 -14.80 12.78 10.46
N GLU A 800 -15.56 13.81 10.81
CA GLU A 800 -16.81 14.12 10.16
C GLU A 800 -16.66 15.28 9.16
N HIS A 801 -16.92 15.03 7.89
CA HIS A 801 -16.91 16.08 6.87
C HIS A 801 -18.00 15.86 5.81
N LEU A 802 -18.75 16.92 5.48
CA LEU A 802 -19.62 16.96 4.31
C LEU A 802 -19.62 18.36 3.70
N SER A 803 -19.24 18.43 2.44
CA SER A 803 -19.40 19.59 1.61
C SER A 803 -19.90 19.22 0.21
N TRP A 804 -20.60 20.13 -0.47
CA TRP A 804 -20.98 19.98 -1.85
C TRP A 804 -20.87 21.29 -2.62
N ALA A 805 -20.50 21.14 -3.89
CA ALA A 805 -20.24 22.27 -4.77
C ALA A 805 -20.75 21.98 -6.18
N TRP A 806 -20.86 23.00 -6.99
CA TRP A 806 -21.16 22.90 -8.40
C TRP A 806 -20.27 23.82 -9.24
N LYS A 807 -20.14 23.48 -10.50
CA LYS A 807 -19.63 24.37 -11.52
C LYS A 807 -20.75 24.59 -12.56
N LEU A 808 -21.13 25.85 -12.77
CA LEU A 808 -22.13 26.22 -13.78
C LEU A 808 -21.57 26.00 -15.20
N PRO A 809 -22.42 25.78 -16.20
CA PRO A 809 -21.98 25.65 -17.60
C PRO A 809 -21.12 26.82 -18.09
N SER A 810 -21.43 28.04 -17.66
CA SER A 810 -20.69 29.28 -18.01
C SER A 810 -19.47 29.57 -17.11
N ALA A 811 -19.26 28.81 -16.03
CA ALA A 811 -18.22 29.08 -15.07
C ALA A 811 -16.96 28.23 -15.33
N GLU A 812 -15.80 28.71 -14.86
CA GLU A 812 -14.52 27.94 -14.96
C GLU A 812 -14.21 27.14 -13.70
N THR A 813 -14.73 27.56 -12.53
CA THR A 813 -14.38 26.98 -11.23
C THR A 813 -15.60 26.42 -10.49
N LEU A 814 -15.34 25.45 -9.61
CA LEU A 814 -16.31 24.95 -8.65
C LEU A 814 -16.54 25.99 -7.54
N VAL A 815 -17.80 26.18 -7.16
CA VAL A 815 -18.20 27.03 -6.04
C VAL A 815 -19.19 26.29 -5.15
N PRO A 816 -19.23 26.54 -3.83
CA PRO A 816 -20.24 25.98 -2.94
C PRO A 816 -21.64 26.30 -3.43
N ILE A 817 -22.57 25.35 -3.34
CA ILE A 817 -23.98 25.56 -3.72
C ILE A 817 -24.62 26.49 -2.71
N PRO A 818 -25.13 27.68 -3.13
CA PRO A 818 -25.70 28.65 -2.20
C PRO A 818 -27.08 28.18 -1.70
N SER A 819 -27.38 28.45 -0.43
CA SER A 819 -28.70 28.09 0.16
C SER A 819 -29.89 28.75 -0.55
N SER A 820 -29.67 29.89 -1.23
CA SER A 820 -30.71 30.63 -1.96
C SER A 820 -31.29 29.88 -3.17
N VAL A 821 -30.62 28.84 -3.66
CA VAL A 821 -31.11 28.01 -4.78
C VAL A 821 -31.70 26.69 -4.32
N LEU A 822 -31.78 26.44 -3.00
CA LEU A 822 -32.31 25.21 -2.41
C LEU A 822 -33.72 25.45 -1.86
N TYR A 823 -34.63 24.54 -2.17
CA TYR A 823 -36.03 24.63 -1.78
C TYR A 823 -36.53 23.29 -1.23
N VAL A 824 -37.44 23.36 -0.27
CA VAL A 824 -38.20 22.18 0.17
C VAL A 824 -39.10 21.71 -0.96
N GLU A 825 -39.21 20.39 -1.14
CA GLU A 825 -40.05 19.78 -2.17
C GLU A 825 -41.53 19.99 -1.91
#